data_0174fd28e0e34bbef563ec17bb43d891
#
_entry.id   0174fd28e0e34bbef563ec17bb43d891
#
_cell.length_a   1.000
_cell.length_b   1.000
_cell.length_c   1.000
_cell.angle_alpha   90.00
_cell.angle_beta   90.00
_cell.angle_gamma   90.00
#
_symmetry.space_group_name_H-M   'P 1'
#
loop_
_entity.id
_entity.type
_entity.pdbx_description
1 polymer ?
#
loop_
_entity_poly.entity_id
_entity_poly.type
_entity_poly.pdbx_seq_one_letter_code
_entity_poly.pdbx_strand_id
1 'polypeptide(L)'
;MTDRAGEYIEKTRHPDTAAAGRENGPGGKDPLTTPLRDGRLLRADFGKFKVWLQGRFPAGGKAAEEIQKTRVSGLYTLAATLGIAEKDLAAAVAEFLQLPYHQHADFEEFVTDILPREFCRWNYVAPILDREAAPAFLISNPFDWELLDVLKKNTAANMPLQLIIVEPLYIRALLDKMSDKVKLKTAGAARGEEPAAPEENDSVPAPITMPVIEDVGPVSAADVEKRPVVHVANNILYTAVMERASDIHIEPKEKETLVRFRVDGDLQDIFRLKRQTGVMVISRLKALAGLDIAERLKPQDGAVEIMVGKRTFKLRLATTSTPSGESLIIRVLEPSAKPKDLSELGMTKEQVGLMMDFATRRYGLILVVGPTGAGKTTTIYSFLSQVDTKTRSLISVEDPVEYRIPEANQQQVNEKAGVTFDALLKSSVRQDPDILYLGEIRDPFSARISVDFASTGHMTISTLHTNNATTAIFRLERLGVSREVMSEGLLGIIAQRLLKKLCPHCKRVAPITAREAEMLRPFLDEPPAYVAHPVGCPKCREGYFGREGVYEIIAFDADLLERIRTGVPISELREFIHRRGDYLISHHAAQKVKDLVFPVKDVYDKILVEEIQLSPKEEEIKAEQKGETPQKTGAPRILVVEDDEDNQLLISRILTAQGYDVSVAGDGIDALMALGTKEFDLILSDINMPNLDGFKLLEIMNQKGIQAPLMFLTARADEEDEVKGLELGAMDYLKKPIKKDALLMRVKRALVRSGRG
;
A
#
# COMPACT_ATOMS: atom_id res chain seq x y z
N MET A 1 -19.86 33.97 39.59
CA MET A 1 -19.87 32.88 38.57
C MET A 1 -19.90 31.48 39.25
N THR A 2 -19.39 31.33 40.43
CA THR A 2 -19.33 30.06 41.17
C THR A 2 -20.66 29.60 41.75
N ASP A 3 -21.57 30.53 42.11
CA ASP A 3 -22.86 30.19 42.79
C ASP A 3 -23.94 29.59 41.87
N ARG A 4 -23.92 29.87 40.56
CA ARG A 4 -24.94 29.37 39.62
C ARG A 4 -24.76 27.91 39.21
N ALA A 5 -23.50 27.44 39.11
CA ALA A 5 -23.24 26.05 38.72
C ALA A 5 -23.76 25.04 39.74
N GLY A 6 -23.69 25.38 41.00
CA GLY A 6 -24.11 24.48 42.02
C GLY A 6 -25.62 24.41 42.28
N GLU A 7 -26.34 25.51 42.09
CA GLU A 7 -27.81 25.45 42.13
C GLU A 7 -28.39 24.57 41.02
N TYR A 8 -27.66 24.46 39.87
CA TYR A 8 -28.04 23.62 38.75
C TYR A 8 -27.83 22.11 39.06
N ILE A 9 -26.77 21.77 39.75
CA ILE A 9 -26.44 20.36 40.09
C ILE A 9 -27.34 19.85 41.23
N GLU A 10 -27.74 20.70 42.18
CA GLU A 10 -28.67 20.32 43.25
C GLU A 10 -30.14 20.18 42.79
N LYS A 11 -30.58 20.99 41.77
CA LYS A 11 -31.94 20.89 41.22
C LYS A 11 -32.19 19.65 40.34
N THR A 12 -31.14 18.89 40.02
CA THR A 12 -31.21 17.69 39.19
C THR A 12 -31.33 16.37 39.95
N ARG A 13 -31.34 16.40 41.27
CA ARG A 13 -31.78 15.25 42.08
C ARG A 13 -33.30 15.23 42.08
N HIS A 14 -33.94 14.33 41.31
CA HIS A 14 -35.35 14.10 41.39
C HIS A 14 -35.75 13.78 42.83
N PRO A 15 -36.66 14.57 43.47
CA PRO A 15 -37.41 14.11 44.58
C PRO A 15 -38.56 13.27 44.04
N ASP A 16 -38.84 12.14 44.64
CA ASP A 16 -39.94 11.21 44.44
C ASP A 16 -39.60 9.90 43.66
N THR A 17 -38.94 9.04 44.41
CA THR A 17 -39.29 7.60 44.47
C THR A 17 -39.18 7.11 45.91
N ALA A 18 -39.98 7.71 46.81
CA ALA A 18 -40.29 7.17 48.10
C ALA A 18 -41.78 6.82 48.10
N ALA A 19 -42.11 5.57 47.89
CA ALA A 19 -43.25 4.85 48.40
C ALA A 19 -43.70 3.74 47.46
N ALA A 20 -43.14 2.55 47.64
CA ALA A 20 -43.95 1.31 47.52
C ALA A 20 -43.16 0.16 48.17
N GLY A 21 -43.66 -0.29 49.30
CA GLY A 21 -43.70 -1.69 49.72
C GLY A 21 -42.37 -2.32 50.17
N ARG A 22 -42.09 -2.26 51.50
CA ARG A 22 -41.27 -3.25 52.16
C ARG A 22 -41.96 -4.59 52.20
N GLU A 23 -41.34 -5.65 51.64
CA GLU A 23 -41.47 -6.99 52.17
C GLU A 23 -40.08 -7.66 52.25
N ASN A 24 -39.76 -8.15 53.43
CA ASN A 24 -38.49 -8.77 53.80
C ASN A 24 -38.39 -10.21 53.26
N GLY A 25 -37.27 -10.55 52.61
CA GLY A 25 -36.80 -11.92 52.37
C GLY A 25 -35.29 -11.94 52.24
N PRO A 26 -34.56 -13.00 52.61
CA PRO A 26 -33.16 -12.95 53.07
C PRO A 26 -32.13 -12.87 51.94
N GLY A 27 -31.21 -11.96 52.17
CA GLY A 27 -29.79 -12.02 51.81
C GLY A 27 -29.36 -12.57 50.45
N GLY A 28 -29.56 -11.80 49.35
CA GLY A 28 -28.84 -11.98 48.11
C GLY A 28 -28.51 -10.60 47.55
N LYS A 29 -27.25 -10.21 47.56
CA LYS A 29 -26.80 -9.01 46.87
C LYS A 29 -27.09 -9.18 45.39
N ASP A 30 -27.98 -8.35 44.85
CA ASP A 30 -28.29 -8.31 43.45
C ASP A 30 -27.02 -7.93 42.65
N PRO A 31 -26.48 -8.78 41.77
CA PRO A 31 -25.23 -8.51 41.09
C PRO A 31 -25.36 -7.48 39.93
N LEU A 32 -26.53 -6.87 39.75
CA LEU A 32 -26.83 -5.96 38.61
C LEU A 32 -26.62 -4.49 38.96
N THR A 33 -26.48 -4.10 40.22
CA THR A 33 -26.21 -2.72 40.62
C THR A 33 -24.83 -2.59 41.21
N THR A 34 -23.89 -2.05 40.45
CA THR A 34 -22.56 -1.70 40.95
C THR A 34 -22.50 -0.17 41.12
N PRO A 35 -22.58 0.36 42.34
CA PRO A 35 -22.48 1.80 42.55
C PRO A 35 -21.07 2.28 42.29
N LEU A 36 -20.92 3.47 41.72
CA LEU A 36 -19.68 4.26 41.71
C LEU A 36 -19.31 4.65 43.14
N ARG A 37 -18.78 3.72 43.94
CA ARG A 37 -18.18 4.02 45.23
C ARG A 37 -16.67 3.83 45.14
N ASP A 38 -15.94 4.84 45.62
CA ASP A 38 -14.49 4.86 45.83
C ASP A 38 -13.62 4.98 44.57
N GLY A 39 -13.82 6.03 43.72
CA GLY A 39 -12.78 6.51 42.82
C GLY A 39 -12.26 5.54 41.74
N ARG A 40 -12.84 4.33 41.64
CA ARG A 40 -12.55 3.35 40.58
C ARG A 40 -13.71 3.32 39.60
N LEU A 41 -13.43 3.69 38.34
CA LEU A 41 -14.34 3.45 37.21
C LEU A 41 -14.52 1.93 37.10
N LEU A 42 -15.63 1.40 37.62
CA LEU A 42 -16.06 0.03 37.34
C LEU A 42 -16.54 0.02 35.87
N ARG A 43 -15.90 -0.80 35.05
CA ARG A 43 -16.30 -1.00 33.65
C ARG A 43 -17.75 -1.47 33.62
N ALA A 44 -18.66 -0.58 33.17
CA ALA A 44 -20.05 -0.92 33.02
C ALA A 44 -20.22 -2.00 31.93
N ASP A 45 -20.91 -3.08 32.25
CA ASP A 45 -21.13 -4.20 31.33
C ASP A 45 -22.31 -3.88 30.38
N PHE A 46 -21.99 -3.56 29.15
CA PHE A 46 -22.98 -3.29 28.11
C PHE A 46 -23.90 -4.49 27.83
N GLY A 47 -23.40 -5.72 28.00
CA GLY A 47 -24.20 -6.92 27.89
C GLY A 47 -25.30 -6.98 28.95
N LYS A 48 -24.96 -6.67 30.20
CA LYS A 48 -25.95 -6.58 31.30
C LYS A 48 -26.95 -5.46 31.09
N PHE A 49 -26.52 -4.32 30.57
CA PHE A 49 -27.42 -3.23 30.19
C PHE A 49 -28.44 -3.67 29.15
N LYS A 50 -28.03 -4.37 28.11
CA LYS A 50 -28.97 -4.86 27.07
C LYS A 50 -30.03 -5.81 27.64
N VAL A 51 -29.65 -6.69 28.55
CA VAL A 51 -30.60 -7.58 29.24
C VAL A 51 -31.58 -6.79 30.09
N TRP A 52 -31.07 -5.85 30.89
CA TRP A 52 -31.89 -4.97 31.72
C TRP A 52 -32.84 -4.10 30.86
N LEU A 53 -32.34 -3.57 29.74
CA LEU A 53 -33.11 -2.74 28.83
C LEU A 53 -34.28 -3.51 28.18
N GLN A 54 -34.09 -4.78 27.84
CA GLN A 54 -35.15 -5.66 27.35
C GLN A 54 -36.25 -5.92 28.42
N GLY A 55 -35.85 -5.97 29.69
CA GLY A 55 -36.83 -6.03 30.79
C GLY A 55 -37.64 -4.74 30.94
N ARG A 56 -37.01 -3.59 30.68
CA ARG A 56 -37.63 -2.25 30.82
C ARG A 56 -38.49 -1.90 29.61
N PHE A 57 -38.07 -2.29 28.41
CA PHE A 57 -38.76 -2.10 27.12
C PHE A 57 -38.89 -3.47 26.41
N PRO A 58 -39.94 -4.24 26.69
CA PRO A 58 -40.07 -5.57 26.12
C PRO A 58 -40.14 -5.53 24.59
N ALA A 59 -39.21 -6.21 23.94
CA ALA A 59 -39.16 -6.35 22.48
C ALA A 59 -39.17 -7.84 22.12
N GLY A 60 -39.98 -8.20 21.12
CA GLY A 60 -40.08 -9.60 20.65
C GLY A 60 -39.42 -9.84 19.30
N GLY A 61 -39.20 -11.11 18.98
CA GLY A 61 -38.76 -11.56 17.65
C GLY A 61 -37.44 -10.93 17.17
N LYS A 62 -37.40 -10.42 15.95
CA LYS A 62 -36.20 -9.84 15.31
C LYS A 62 -35.57 -8.69 16.10
N ALA A 63 -36.38 -7.86 16.74
CA ALA A 63 -35.89 -6.72 17.53
C ALA A 63 -35.03 -7.21 18.74
N ALA A 64 -35.43 -8.28 19.41
CA ALA A 64 -34.66 -8.85 20.52
C ALA A 64 -33.29 -9.40 20.05
N GLU A 65 -33.21 -9.99 18.87
CA GLU A 65 -31.94 -10.43 18.30
C GLU A 65 -31.02 -9.26 17.90
N GLU A 66 -31.58 -8.19 17.34
CA GLU A 66 -30.82 -6.98 16.99
C GLU A 66 -30.27 -6.29 18.22
N ILE A 67 -31.03 -6.21 19.32
CA ILE A 67 -30.54 -5.69 20.58
C ILE A 67 -29.31 -6.48 21.07
N GLN A 68 -29.36 -7.82 20.99
CA GLN A 68 -28.22 -8.64 21.43
C GLN A 68 -26.99 -8.47 20.51
N LYS A 69 -27.17 -8.23 19.22
CA LYS A 69 -26.09 -8.00 18.26
C LYS A 69 -25.50 -6.59 18.32
N THR A 70 -26.21 -5.62 18.89
CA THR A 70 -25.76 -4.23 18.95
C THR A 70 -24.50 -4.09 19.80
N ARG A 71 -23.51 -3.36 19.27
CA ARG A 71 -22.22 -3.07 19.90
C ARG A 71 -22.29 -1.77 20.72
N VAL A 72 -21.31 -1.54 21.56
CA VAL A 72 -21.18 -0.32 22.40
C VAL A 72 -21.28 0.96 21.55
N SER A 73 -20.59 0.99 20.40
CA SER A 73 -20.63 2.13 19.49
C SER A 73 -22.02 2.41 18.88
N GLY A 74 -22.89 1.40 18.87
CA GLY A 74 -24.28 1.50 18.38
C GLY A 74 -25.31 1.73 19.48
N LEU A 75 -24.94 2.20 20.68
CA LEU A 75 -25.87 2.38 21.80
C LEU A 75 -27.19 3.04 21.37
N TYR A 76 -27.14 4.16 20.68
CA TYR A 76 -28.33 4.91 20.29
C TYR A 76 -29.12 4.30 19.13
N THR A 77 -28.58 3.33 18.39
CA THR A 77 -29.37 2.56 17.42
C THR A 77 -30.43 1.71 18.12
N LEU A 78 -30.23 1.39 19.41
CA LEU A 78 -31.23 0.68 20.22
C LEU A 78 -32.55 1.48 20.36
N ALA A 79 -32.50 2.80 20.30
CA ALA A 79 -33.71 3.62 20.37
C ALA A 79 -34.63 3.34 19.17
N ALA A 80 -34.08 3.32 17.96
CA ALA A 80 -34.81 2.99 16.74
C ALA A 80 -35.32 1.52 16.75
N THR A 81 -34.47 0.58 17.21
CA THR A 81 -34.84 -0.85 17.31
C THR A 81 -36.00 -1.10 18.30
N LEU A 82 -36.04 -0.32 19.37
CA LEU A 82 -37.06 -0.40 20.41
C LEU A 82 -38.29 0.47 20.10
N GLY A 83 -38.22 1.36 19.11
CA GLY A 83 -39.28 2.34 18.81
C GLY A 83 -39.47 3.41 19.89
N ILE A 84 -38.42 3.76 20.63
CA ILE A 84 -38.41 4.79 21.67
C ILE A 84 -37.61 6.01 21.25
N ALA A 85 -37.84 7.16 21.89
CA ALA A 85 -37.03 8.33 21.62
C ALA A 85 -35.62 8.19 22.23
N GLU A 86 -34.60 8.85 21.62
CA GLU A 86 -33.23 8.84 22.14
C GLU A 86 -33.15 9.37 23.58
N LYS A 87 -33.97 10.33 23.96
CA LYS A 87 -34.08 10.85 25.32
C LYS A 87 -34.50 9.78 26.34
N ASP A 88 -35.42 8.89 25.95
CA ASP A 88 -35.89 7.82 26.84
C ASP A 88 -34.79 6.75 27.00
N LEU A 89 -34.02 6.51 25.95
CA LEU A 89 -32.85 5.64 26.04
C LEU A 89 -31.75 6.28 26.89
N ALA A 90 -31.45 7.57 26.73
CA ALA A 90 -30.47 8.28 27.57
C ALA A 90 -30.87 8.25 29.07
N ALA A 91 -32.15 8.47 29.37
CA ALA A 91 -32.68 8.33 30.72
C ALA A 91 -32.53 6.89 31.24
N ALA A 92 -32.79 5.88 30.44
CA ALA A 92 -32.58 4.47 30.80
C ALA A 92 -31.10 4.13 31.05
N VAL A 93 -30.17 4.68 30.29
CA VAL A 93 -28.72 4.54 30.53
C VAL A 93 -28.34 5.16 31.87
N ALA A 94 -28.84 6.37 32.18
CA ALA A 94 -28.59 7.05 33.45
C ALA A 94 -29.17 6.28 34.63
N GLU A 95 -30.39 5.76 34.48
CA GLU A 95 -31.06 4.92 35.51
C GLU A 95 -30.27 3.65 35.82
N PHE A 96 -29.84 2.92 34.77
CA PHE A 96 -29.06 1.69 34.90
C PHE A 96 -27.72 1.92 35.60
N LEU A 97 -27.05 3.02 35.31
CA LEU A 97 -25.74 3.36 35.86
C LEU A 97 -25.80 4.20 37.15
N GLN A 98 -27.01 4.60 37.55
CA GLN A 98 -27.24 5.52 38.67
C GLN A 98 -26.47 6.86 38.51
N LEU A 99 -26.41 7.36 37.27
CA LEU A 99 -25.79 8.64 36.92
C LEU A 99 -26.86 9.73 36.73
N PRO A 100 -26.53 11.02 36.96
CA PRO A 100 -27.45 12.10 36.66
C PRO A 100 -27.78 12.17 35.17
N TYR A 101 -29.07 12.35 34.88
CA TYR A 101 -29.55 12.60 33.51
C TYR A 101 -30.07 14.04 33.39
N HIS A 102 -29.72 14.70 32.33
CA HIS A 102 -30.15 16.06 32.07
C HIS A 102 -30.84 16.19 30.72
N GLN A 103 -32.09 16.64 30.74
CA GLN A 103 -32.89 16.99 29.57
C GLN A 103 -33.10 18.51 29.57
N HIS A 104 -32.66 19.21 28.53
CA HIS A 104 -32.88 20.65 28.33
C HIS A 104 -32.21 21.63 29.31
N ALA A 105 -31.02 21.31 29.85
CA ALA A 105 -30.23 22.28 30.59
C ALA A 105 -29.34 23.11 29.65
N ASP A 106 -29.24 24.41 29.92
CA ASP A 106 -28.33 25.29 29.20
C ASP A 106 -26.95 25.28 29.87
N PHE A 107 -25.99 24.54 29.33
CA PHE A 107 -24.62 24.43 29.85
C PHE A 107 -23.65 25.34 29.14
N GLU A 108 -24.07 26.25 28.26
CA GLU A 108 -23.20 27.08 27.44
C GLU A 108 -22.20 27.91 28.28
N GLU A 109 -22.60 28.34 29.47
CA GLU A 109 -21.76 29.15 30.38
C GLU A 109 -20.68 28.35 31.08
N PHE A 110 -20.83 27.02 31.16
CA PHE A 110 -19.97 26.12 31.95
C PHE A 110 -19.04 25.26 31.09
N VAL A 111 -19.19 25.25 29.80
CA VAL A 111 -18.32 24.47 28.90
C VAL A 111 -16.91 25.05 28.88
N THR A 112 -15.91 24.17 28.98
CA THR A 112 -14.49 24.52 29.01
C THR A 112 -13.71 23.92 27.85
N ASP A 113 -12.52 24.42 27.59
CA ASP A 113 -11.62 23.92 26.53
C ASP A 113 -10.62 22.87 27.07
N ILE A 114 -10.96 22.16 28.17
CA ILE A 114 -10.12 21.07 28.73
C ILE A 114 -9.89 19.95 27.71
N LEU A 115 -10.85 19.72 26.83
CA LEU A 115 -10.76 18.77 25.72
C LEU A 115 -10.91 19.50 24.39
N PRO A 116 -10.20 19.06 23.35
CA PRO A 116 -10.38 19.60 21.99
C PRO A 116 -11.83 19.48 21.54
N ARG A 117 -12.39 20.55 20.96
CA ARG A 117 -13.82 20.58 20.55
C ARG A 117 -14.19 19.50 19.56
N GLU A 118 -13.30 19.18 18.61
CA GLU A 118 -13.53 18.11 17.67
C GLU A 118 -13.56 16.73 18.35
N PHE A 119 -12.69 16.51 19.34
CA PHE A 119 -12.79 15.32 20.19
C PHE A 119 -14.15 15.23 20.87
N CYS A 120 -14.64 16.35 21.40
CA CYS A 120 -15.93 16.45 22.08
C CYS A 120 -17.08 16.13 21.11
N ARG A 121 -17.04 16.65 19.88
CA ARG A 121 -18.03 16.39 18.86
C ARG A 121 -18.10 14.93 18.43
N TRP A 122 -16.95 14.32 18.19
CA TRP A 122 -16.87 12.95 17.71
C TRP A 122 -17.24 11.90 18.76
N ASN A 123 -16.95 12.19 20.02
CA ASN A 123 -17.21 11.26 21.10
C ASN A 123 -18.49 11.60 21.89
N TYR A 124 -19.27 12.59 21.43
CA TYR A 124 -20.46 13.08 22.11
C TYR A 124 -20.22 13.31 23.61
N VAL A 125 -19.19 14.10 23.91
CA VAL A 125 -18.78 14.50 25.25
C VAL A 125 -18.53 16.01 25.28
N ALA A 126 -18.89 16.67 26.38
CA ALA A 126 -18.54 18.08 26.57
C ALA A 126 -18.05 18.29 28.01
N PRO A 127 -16.84 18.85 28.20
CA PRO A 127 -16.32 19.17 29.53
C PRO A 127 -17.02 20.43 30.07
N ILE A 128 -17.44 20.35 31.32
CA ILE A 128 -18.00 21.48 32.08
C ILE A 128 -17.26 21.64 33.41
N LEU A 129 -17.38 22.82 34.02
CA LEU A 129 -16.91 23.02 35.39
C LEU A 129 -18.08 22.93 36.35
N ASP A 130 -17.88 22.23 37.49
CA ASP A 130 -18.83 22.23 38.58
C ASP A 130 -18.63 23.43 39.55
N ARG A 131 -19.35 23.48 40.67
CA ARG A 131 -19.25 24.58 41.65
C ARG A 131 -17.87 24.72 42.27
N GLU A 132 -17.12 23.65 42.37
CA GLU A 132 -15.78 23.63 42.97
C GLU A 132 -14.70 23.84 41.91
N ALA A 133 -15.08 24.22 40.68
CA ALA A 133 -14.22 24.31 39.51
C ALA A 133 -13.55 22.96 39.12
N ALA A 134 -14.15 21.84 39.55
CA ALA A 134 -13.72 20.51 39.15
C ALA A 134 -14.33 20.13 37.79
N PRO A 135 -13.58 19.47 36.92
CA PRO A 135 -14.09 19.05 35.60
C PRO A 135 -15.15 17.95 35.75
N ALA A 136 -16.35 18.23 35.24
CA ALA A 136 -17.40 17.24 35.02
C ALA A 136 -17.62 17.09 33.50
N PHE A 137 -18.20 15.99 33.05
CA PHE A 137 -18.37 15.71 31.63
C PHE A 137 -19.82 15.36 31.29
N LEU A 138 -20.39 16.09 30.36
CA LEU A 138 -21.59 15.65 29.66
C LEU A 138 -21.19 14.52 28.71
N ILE A 139 -21.86 13.38 28.77
CA ILE A 139 -21.51 12.21 27.97
C ILE A 139 -22.77 11.47 27.49
N SER A 140 -22.74 10.99 26.25
CA SER A 140 -23.86 10.20 25.70
C SER A 140 -23.64 8.70 25.88
N ASN A 141 -22.40 8.22 25.74
CA ASN A 141 -22.08 6.79 25.77
C ASN A 141 -21.08 6.45 26.90
N PRO A 142 -21.56 6.21 28.12
CA PRO A 142 -20.70 5.86 29.26
C PRO A 142 -20.22 4.40 29.25
N PHE A 143 -20.62 3.56 28.29
CA PHE A 143 -20.11 2.20 28.12
C PHE A 143 -18.80 2.17 27.30
N ASP A 144 -18.44 3.28 26.69
CA ASP A 144 -17.16 3.43 26.00
C ASP A 144 -16.04 3.66 27.03
N TRP A 145 -15.42 2.57 27.45
CA TRP A 145 -14.38 2.59 28.49
C TRP A 145 -13.09 3.27 28.01
N GLU A 146 -12.82 3.29 26.68
CA GLU A 146 -11.66 4.00 26.12
C GLU A 146 -11.86 5.51 26.24
N LEU A 147 -13.07 5.98 25.95
CA LEU A 147 -13.45 7.36 26.19
C LEU A 147 -13.33 7.73 27.68
N LEU A 148 -13.85 6.89 28.56
CA LEU A 148 -13.78 7.12 30.03
C LEU A 148 -12.34 7.17 30.55
N ASP A 149 -11.44 6.34 30.03
CA ASP A 149 -10.01 6.38 30.37
C ASP A 149 -9.35 7.70 29.90
N VAL A 150 -9.74 8.24 28.76
CA VAL A 150 -9.27 9.56 28.28
C VAL A 150 -9.80 10.66 29.19
N LEU A 151 -11.08 10.64 29.56
CA LEU A 151 -11.67 11.63 30.44
C LEU A 151 -11.00 11.62 31.83
N LYS A 152 -10.73 10.44 32.40
CA LYS A 152 -10.05 10.28 33.66
C LYS A 152 -8.62 10.83 33.66
N LYS A 153 -7.89 10.69 32.54
CA LYS A 153 -6.52 11.24 32.40
C LYS A 153 -6.50 12.76 32.33
N ASN A 154 -7.62 13.38 31.92
CA ASN A 154 -7.76 14.83 31.84
C ASN A 154 -8.39 15.44 33.12
N THR A 155 -8.68 14.63 34.12
CA THR A 155 -9.05 15.09 35.49
C THR A 155 -7.83 14.98 36.40
N ALA A 156 -7.76 15.82 37.45
CA ALA A 156 -6.67 15.78 38.42
C ALA A 156 -6.57 14.38 39.07
N ALA A 157 -5.35 13.92 39.35
CA ALA A 157 -5.04 12.53 39.71
C ALA A 157 -5.83 11.92 40.90
N ASN A 158 -6.42 12.75 41.75
CA ASN A 158 -7.17 12.32 42.95
C ASN A 158 -8.66 12.72 42.94
N MET A 159 -9.17 13.29 41.81
CA MET A 159 -10.59 13.66 41.74
C MET A 159 -11.43 12.55 41.11
N PRO A 160 -12.64 12.27 41.63
CA PRO A 160 -13.56 11.33 41.01
C PRO A 160 -14.06 11.91 39.67
N LEU A 161 -14.16 11.07 38.65
CA LEU A 161 -14.71 11.46 37.37
C LEU A 161 -16.22 11.69 37.51
N GLN A 162 -16.68 12.92 37.30
CA GLN A 162 -18.09 13.28 37.35
C GLN A 162 -18.66 13.19 35.94
N LEU A 163 -19.71 12.35 35.75
CA LEU A 163 -20.38 12.14 34.48
C LEU A 163 -21.85 12.53 34.55
N ILE A 164 -22.34 13.20 33.56
CA ILE A 164 -23.76 13.57 33.39
C ILE A 164 -24.24 13.04 32.04
N ILE A 165 -25.27 12.22 32.06
CA ILE A 165 -25.79 11.63 30.80
C ILE A 165 -26.67 12.65 30.11
N VAL A 166 -26.41 12.82 28.81
CA VAL A 166 -27.20 13.66 27.90
C VAL A 166 -27.30 13.00 26.52
N GLU A 167 -28.27 13.43 25.72
CA GLU A 167 -28.47 12.92 24.37
C GLU A 167 -27.32 13.35 23.43
N PRO A 168 -26.96 12.52 22.40
CA PRO A 168 -25.91 12.86 21.43
C PRO A 168 -26.18 14.18 20.70
N LEU A 169 -27.43 14.36 20.27
CA LEU A 169 -27.84 15.58 19.54
C LEU A 169 -27.72 16.84 20.40
N TYR A 170 -27.96 16.73 21.70
CA TYR A 170 -27.82 17.85 22.62
C TYR A 170 -26.36 18.31 22.74
N ILE A 171 -25.41 17.38 22.92
CA ILE A 171 -23.98 17.73 22.98
C ILE A 171 -23.53 18.40 21.68
N ARG A 172 -23.97 17.85 20.56
CA ARG A 172 -23.63 18.42 19.23
C ARG A 172 -24.16 19.85 19.07
N ALA A 173 -25.43 20.08 19.39
CA ALA A 173 -26.05 21.40 19.34
C ALA A 173 -25.35 22.41 20.28
N LEU A 174 -24.94 21.96 21.47
CA LEU A 174 -24.21 22.79 22.46
C LEU A 174 -22.84 23.22 21.89
N LEU A 175 -22.08 22.30 21.33
CA LEU A 175 -20.77 22.58 20.77
C LEU A 175 -20.85 23.43 19.49
N ASP A 176 -21.91 23.28 18.68
CA ASP A 176 -22.14 24.09 17.47
C ASP A 176 -22.45 25.55 17.81
N LYS A 177 -23.35 25.81 18.76
CA LYS A 177 -23.64 27.16 19.26
C LYS A 177 -22.40 27.90 19.79
N MET A 178 -21.48 27.16 20.44
CA MET A 178 -20.23 27.74 20.91
C MET A 178 -19.27 28.10 19.75
N SER A 179 -19.27 27.33 18.67
CA SER A 179 -18.48 27.64 17.47
C SER A 179 -18.91 28.97 16.85
N ASP A 180 -20.20 29.28 16.84
CA ASP A 180 -20.73 30.51 16.27
C ASP A 180 -20.43 31.74 17.16
N LYS A 181 -20.42 31.60 18.49
CA LYS A 181 -20.00 32.69 19.41
C LYS A 181 -18.53 33.07 19.24
N VAL A 182 -17.65 32.14 18.86
CA VAL A 182 -16.22 32.44 18.58
C VAL A 182 -16.07 33.15 17.24
N LYS A 183 -16.84 32.78 16.21
CA LYS A 183 -16.85 33.49 14.91
C LYS A 183 -17.34 34.96 15.06
N LEU A 184 -18.31 35.21 15.93
CA LEU A 184 -18.81 36.55 16.21
C LEU A 184 -17.80 37.44 16.97
N LYS A 185 -16.94 36.87 17.81
CA LYS A 185 -15.86 37.63 18.49
C LYS A 185 -14.70 38.00 17.56
N THR A 186 -14.44 37.21 16.51
CA THR A 186 -13.43 37.49 15.48
C THR A 186 -13.96 38.35 14.34
N ALA A 187 -15.27 38.41 14.10
CA ALA A 187 -15.94 39.20 13.06
C ALA A 187 -16.28 40.65 13.49
N GLY A 188 -16.11 40.98 14.75
CA GLY A 188 -16.34 42.35 15.27
C GLY A 188 -15.35 43.44 14.81
N ALA A 189 -14.42 43.09 13.92
CA ALA A 189 -13.41 44.00 13.36
C ALA A 189 -13.61 44.35 11.86
N ALA A 190 -14.66 43.86 11.19
CA ALA A 190 -14.94 44.26 9.81
C ALA A 190 -16.46 44.46 9.61
N ARG A 191 -16.83 45.75 9.47
CA ARG A 191 -18.21 46.17 9.10
C ARG A 191 -18.44 45.99 7.61
N GLY A 192 -19.65 45.50 7.25
CA GLY A 192 -20.27 45.84 5.97
C GLY A 192 -21.04 44.70 5.31
N GLU A 193 -22.36 44.92 5.26
CA GLU A 193 -23.36 44.33 4.33
C GLU A 193 -23.92 42.94 4.59
N GLU A 194 -25.22 42.92 4.92
CA GLU A 194 -26.14 41.76 4.90
C GLU A 194 -26.41 41.27 3.47
N PRO A 195 -26.51 39.99 3.26
CA PRO A 195 -27.38 39.44 2.20
C PRO A 195 -28.53 38.62 2.75
N ALA A 196 -29.64 38.78 2.03
CA ALA A 196 -30.96 38.23 2.26
C ALA A 196 -31.05 36.70 2.40
N ALA A 197 -32.06 36.23 3.11
CA ALA A 197 -32.40 34.84 3.32
C ALA A 197 -32.73 34.10 2.00
N PRO A 198 -32.29 32.85 1.83
CA PRO A 198 -32.85 31.97 0.80
C PRO A 198 -33.95 31.06 1.35
N GLU A 199 -34.95 30.90 0.52
CA GLU A 199 -36.13 30.08 0.70
C GLU A 199 -35.83 28.58 0.87
N GLU A 200 -36.66 27.92 1.65
CA GLU A 200 -36.73 26.47 1.81
C GLU A 200 -37.01 25.77 0.48
N ASN A 201 -36.26 24.76 0.14
CA ASN A 201 -36.71 23.69 -0.76
C ASN A 201 -36.05 22.34 -0.45
N ASP A 202 -36.85 21.31 -0.62
CA ASP A 202 -36.79 19.93 -0.17
C ASP A 202 -35.53 19.09 -0.48
N SER A 203 -35.24 18.24 0.51
CA SER A 203 -34.74 16.86 0.42
C SER A 203 -33.56 16.53 -0.54
N VAL A 204 -32.34 16.73 -0.01
CA VAL A 204 -31.16 15.96 -0.42
C VAL A 204 -30.46 15.49 0.86
N PRO A 205 -30.04 14.19 0.98
CA PRO A 205 -29.29 13.74 2.16
C PRO A 205 -28.01 14.55 2.30
N ALA A 206 -27.76 15.04 3.52
CA ALA A 206 -26.60 15.87 3.83
C ALA A 206 -25.31 15.19 3.37
N PRO A 207 -24.40 15.91 2.69
CA PRO A 207 -23.13 15.35 2.26
C PRO A 207 -22.32 14.92 3.48
N ILE A 208 -21.79 13.70 3.43
CA ILE A 208 -20.83 13.19 4.41
C ILE A 208 -19.65 14.17 4.43
N THR A 209 -19.53 14.96 5.50
CA THR A 209 -18.45 15.92 5.64
C THR A 209 -17.12 15.16 5.72
N MET A 210 -16.26 15.34 4.70
CA MET A 210 -14.91 14.76 4.70
C MET A 210 -14.13 15.23 5.92
N PRO A 211 -13.38 14.33 6.61
CA PRO A 211 -12.50 14.74 7.70
C PRO A 211 -11.43 15.72 7.20
N VAL A 212 -11.39 16.92 7.75
CA VAL A 212 -10.38 17.93 7.46
C VAL A 212 -9.19 17.69 8.38
N ILE A 213 -8.01 17.48 7.81
CA ILE A 213 -6.75 17.36 8.52
C ILE A 213 -6.07 18.73 8.52
N GLU A 214 -6.08 19.38 9.70
CA GLU A 214 -5.44 20.70 9.86
C GLU A 214 -3.93 20.58 10.08
N ASP A 215 -3.20 21.66 9.73
CA ASP A 215 -1.78 21.79 10.02
C ASP A 215 -1.56 21.89 11.53
N VAL A 216 -0.96 20.87 12.12
CA VAL A 216 -0.65 20.81 13.56
C VAL A 216 0.78 21.30 13.85
N GLY A 217 1.49 21.79 12.83
CA GLY A 217 2.91 22.19 12.90
C GLY A 217 3.88 21.01 13.13
N PRO A 218 5.16 21.17 12.89
CA PRO A 218 6.16 20.13 13.11
C PRO A 218 6.22 19.76 14.59
N VAL A 219 5.95 18.49 14.92
CA VAL A 219 5.95 17.95 16.28
C VAL A 219 7.17 17.06 16.46
N SER A 220 7.97 17.36 17.51
CA SER A 220 9.08 16.47 17.86
C SER A 220 8.57 15.12 18.36
N ALA A 221 9.35 14.05 18.20
CA ALA A 221 9.00 12.71 18.69
C ALA A 221 8.68 12.69 20.21
N ALA A 222 9.28 13.58 21.00
CA ALA A 222 9.03 13.71 22.43
C ALA A 222 7.68 14.37 22.77
N ASP A 223 7.14 15.21 21.88
CA ASP A 223 5.85 15.89 22.08
C ASP A 223 4.66 15.05 21.61
N VAL A 224 4.89 14.07 20.72
CA VAL A 224 3.85 13.15 20.23
C VAL A 224 3.23 12.34 21.38
N GLU A 225 4.01 11.99 22.40
CA GLU A 225 3.55 11.19 23.54
C GLU A 225 2.60 11.92 24.51
N LYS A 226 2.59 13.25 24.47
CA LYS A 226 1.78 14.10 25.35
C LYS A 226 0.46 14.54 24.72
N ARG A 227 0.25 14.27 23.44
CA ARG A 227 -0.93 14.75 22.70
C ARG A 227 -2.02 13.67 22.56
N PRO A 228 -3.31 14.05 22.49
CA PRO A 228 -4.40 13.11 22.20
C PRO A 228 -4.15 12.32 20.91
N VAL A 229 -4.54 11.05 20.88
CA VAL A 229 -4.32 10.12 19.75
C VAL A 229 -4.80 10.66 18.41
N VAL A 230 -5.89 11.43 18.41
CA VAL A 230 -6.41 12.09 17.20
C VAL A 230 -5.38 13.02 16.59
N HIS A 231 -4.67 13.81 17.40
CA HIS A 231 -3.60 14.71 16.89
C HIS A 231 -2.41 13.92 16.38
N VAL A 232 -2.07 12.78 17.01
CA VAL A 232 -0.99 11.92 16.54
C VAL A 232 -1.35 11.33 15.18
N ALA A 233 -2.55 10.80 15.02
CA ALA A 233 -3.03 10.26 13.74
C ALA A 233 -3.09 11.33 12.65
N ASN A 234 -3.65 12.51 12.97
CA ASN A 234 -3.71 13.63 12.04
C ASN A 234 -2.32 14.12 11.63
N ASN A 235 -1.37 14.20 12.58
CA ASN A 235 0.00 14.59 12.27
C ASN A 235 0.69 13.57 11.36
N ILE A 236 0.49 12.27 11.59
CA ILE A 236 1.02 11.23 10.70
C ILE A 236 0.48 11.45 9.27
N LEU A 237 -0.83 11.64 9.11
CA LEU A 237 -1.46 11.86 7.79
C LEU A 237 -0.99 13.16 7.15
N TYR A 238 -0.97 14.25 7.90
CA TYR A 238 -0.50 15.55 7.42
C TYR A 238 0.96 15.50 6.96
N THR A 239 1.84 14.95 7.81
CA THR A 239 3.26 14.80 7.49
C THR A 239 3.46 13.92 6.26
N ALA A 240 2.71 12.82 6.14
CA ALA A 240 2.79 11.93 4.98
C ALA A 240 2.44 12.66 3.67
N VAL A 241 1.39 13.50 3.69
CA VAL A 241 0.99 14.32 2.53
C VAL A 241 2.07 15.36 2.20
N MET A 242 2.59 16.07 3.21
CA MET A 242 3.64 17.09 3.01
C MET A 242 4.94 16.48 2.48
N GLU A 243 5.32 15.31 2.98
CA GLU A 243 6.48 14.55 2.52
C GLU A 243 6.24 13.78 1.21
N ARG A 244 5.04 13.90 0.63
CA ARG A 244 4.64 13.21 -0.61
C ARG A 244 4.79 11.69 -0.52
N ALA A 245 4.46 11.13 0.65
CA ALA A 245 4.49 9.69 0.86
C ALA A 245 3.44 9.00 -0.03
N SER A 246 3.84 7.92 -0.70
CA SER A 246 2.91 7.06 -1.43
C SER A 246 2.20 6.06 -0.50
N ASP A 247 2.91 5.60 0.55
CA ASP A 247 2.39 4.64 1.51
C ASP A 247 2.86 5.01 2.93
N ILE A 248 2.01 4.75 3.92
CA ILE A 248 2.29 4.87 5.35
C ILE A 248 2.21 3.48 5.94
N HIS A 249 3.26 3.03 6.60
CA HIS A 249 3.32 1.77 7.31
C HIS A 249 3.31 2.04 8.80
N ILE A 250 2.35 1.49 9.54
CA ILE A 250 2.27 1.55 11.00
C ILE A 250 2.43 0.12 11.52
N GLU A 251 3.62 -0.17 12.01
CA GLU A 251 4.07 -1.51 12.33
C GLU A 251 4.36 -1.68 13.83
N PRO A 252 3.57 -2.46 14.56
CA PRO A 252 3.92 -2.81 15.94
C PRO A 252 5.15 -3.70 15.96
N LYS A 253 6.08 -3.38 16.85
CA LYS A 253 7.24 -4.17 17.22
C LYS A 253 7.10 -4.60 18.70
N GLU A 254 8.04 -5.35 19.25
CA GLU A 254 7.95 -5.85 20.62
C GLU A 254 7.77 -4.74 21.67
N LYS A 255 8.53 -3.65 21.56
CA LYS A 255 8.56 -2.55 22.55
C LYS A 255 7.90 -1.27 22.09
N GLU A 256 7.82 -1.03 20.79
CA GLU A 256 7.37 0.22 20.18
C GLU A 256 6.49 -0.05 18.94
N THR A 257 5.86 0.98 18.41
CA THR A 257 5.24 0.97 17.09
C THR A 257 6.03 1.90 16.17
N LEU A 258 6.50 1.36 15.06
CA LEU A 258 7.26 2.10 14.07
C LEU A 258 6.32 2.63 12.98
N VAL A 259 6.39 3.93 12.72
CA VAL A 259 5.68 4.56 11.60
C VAL A 259 6.69 4.91 10.52
N ARG A 260 6.53 4.30 9.36
CA ARG A 260 7.41 4.47 8.21
C ARG A 260 6.64 5.01 7.01
N PHE A 261 7.26 5.90 6.28
CA PHE A 261 6.71 6.42 5.03
C PHE A 261 7.49 5.90 3.84
N ARG A 262 6.79 5.56 2.78
CA ARG A 262 7.41 5.31 1.48
C ARG A 262 7.43 6.62 0.72
N VAL A 263 8.61 7.22 0.58
CA VAL A 263 8.82 8.48 -0.15
C VAL A 263 9.80 8.22 -1.28
N ASP A 264 9.41 8.60 -2.49
CA ASP A 264 10.19 8.39 -3.72
C ASP A 264 10.65 6.92 -3.94
N GLY A 265 9.86 5.96 -3.40
CA GLY A 265 10.09 4.51 -3.50
C GLY A 265 10.74 3.88 -2.26
N ASP A 266 11.46 4.65 -1.44
CA ASP A 266 12.16 4.14 -0.27
C ASP A 266 11.30 4.23 0.99
N LEU A 267 11.40 3.20 1.84
CA LEU A 267 10.73 3.15 3.12
C LEU A 267 11.63 3.76 4.20
N GLN A 268 11.09 4.72 4.97
CA GLN A 268 11.84 5.54 5.93
C GLN A 268 11.15 5.59 7.29
N ASP A 269 11.92 5.48 8.37
CA ASP A 269 11.43 5.66 9.74
C ASP A 269 11.13 7.13 9.98
N ILE A 270 9.88 7.45 10.34
CA ILE A 270 9.45 8.84 10.58
C ILE A 270 9.11 9.05 12.07
N PHE A 271 8.30 8.13 12.65
CA PHE A 271 7.93 8.22 14.07
C PHE A 271 8.16 6.88 14.75
N ARG A 272 8.56 6.96 16.02
CA ARG A 272 8.61 5.85 16.96
C ARG A 272 7.62 6.14 18.07
N LEU A 273 6.57 5.36 18.18
CA LEU A 273 5.49 5.55 19.13
C LEU A 273 5.58 4.49 20.22
N LYS A 274 5.10 4.81 21.44
CA LYS A 274 4.85 3.76 22.42
C LYS A 274 3.85 2.76 21.87
N ARG A 275 4.01 1.48 22.18
CA ARG A 275 3.13 0.40 21.70
C ARG A 275 1.64 0.71 21.88
N GLN A 276 1.25 1.22 23.05
CA GLN A 276 -0.15 1.59 23.32
C GLN A 276 -0.64 2.72 22.41
N THR A 277 0.18 3.74 22.19
CA THR A 277 -0.15 4.85 21.27
C THR A 277 -0.33 4.35 19.84
N GLY A 278 0.53 3.44 19.38
CA GLY A 278 0.42 2.82 18.08
C GLY A 278 -0.90 2.06 17.88
N VAL A 279 -1.29 1.23 18.86
CA VAL A 279 -2.59 0.52 18.86
C VAL A 279 -3.76 1.50 18.77
N MET A 280 -3.72 2.60 19.54
CA MET A 280 -4.78 3.61 19.51
C MET A 280 -4.83 4.37 18.18
N VAL A 281 -3.68 4.66 17.58
CA VAL A 281 -3.60 5.28 16.23
C VAL A 281 -4.21 4.36 15.18
N ILE A 282 -3.87 3.07 15.18
CA ILE A 282 -4.46 2.09 14.26
C ILE A 282 -5.98 2.02 14.45
N SER A 283 -6.46 1.91 15.69
CA SER A 283 -7.89 1.90 16.01
C SER A 283 -8.60 3.15 15.50
N ARG A 284 -7.98 4.33 15.63
CA ARG A 284 -8.52 5.60 15.12
C ARG A 284 -8.60 5.62 13.59
N LEU A 285 -7.56 5.16 12.92
CA LEU A 285 -7.52 5.12 11.44
C LEU A 285 -8.51 4.09 10.89
N LYS A 286 -8.67 2.94 11.55
CA LYS A 286 -9.72 1.95 11.23
C LYS A 286 -11.11 2.57 11.36
N ALA A 287 -11.38 3.30 12.45
CA ALA A 287 -12.65 4.01 12.63
C ALA A 287 -12.94 5.00 11.52
N LEU A 288 -11.94 5.77 11.08
CA LEU A 288 -12.06 6.71 9.97
C LEU A 288 -12.44 6.02 8.66
N ALA A 289 -11.93 4.82 8.43
CA ALA A 289 -12.19 4.03 7.21
C ALA A 289 -13.40 3.10 7.32
N GLY A 290 -14.17 3.17 8.43
CA GLY A 290 -15.34 2.32 8.65
C GLY A 290 -15.01 0.85 8.90
N LEU A 291 -13.78 0.55 9.32
CA LEU A 291 -13.33 -0.81 9.64
C LEU A 291 -13.70 -1.21 11.06
N ASP A 292 -13.83 -2.50 11.32
CA ASP A 292 -14.14 -3.03 12.65
C ASP A 292 -12.93 -2.93 13.59
N ILE A 293 -13.02 -2.05 14.57
CA ILE A 293 -11.96 -1.81 15.56
C ILE A 293 -11.76 -3.01 16.50
N ALA A 294 -12.81 -3.78 16.76
CA ALA A 294 -12.75 -4.93 17.66
C ALA A 294 -12.07 -6.14 17.03
N GLU A 295 -12.20 -6.32 15.72
CA GLU A 295 -11.54 -7.38 14.97
C GLU A 295 -10.09 -6.99 14.67
N ARG A 296 -9.11 -7.70 15.22
CA ARG A 296 -7.68 -7.42 15.06
C ARG A 296 -6.88 -8.58 14.49
N LEU A 297 -7.51 -9.72 14.32
CA LEU A 297 -6.85 -10.94 13.83
C LEU A 297 -7.05 -11.13 12.35
N LYS A 298 -8.24 -10.77 11.82
CA LYS A 298 -8.55 -10.91 10.40
C LYS A 298 -8.09 -9.70 9.62
N PRO A 299 -7.52 -9.89 8.43
CA PRO A 299 -7.25 -8.79 7.51
C PRO A 299 -8.52 -8.01 7.20
N GLN A 300 -8.39 -6.69 7.09
CA GLN A 300 -9.49 -5.82 6.71
C GLN A 300 -8.98 -4.77 5.72
N ASP A 301 -9.82 -4.47 4.72
CA ASP A 301 -9.58 -3.44 3.72
C ASP A 301 -10.67 -2.38 3.76
N GLY A 302 -10.26 -1.11 3.71
CA GLY A 302 -11.16 0.03 3.73
C GLY A 302 -10.60 1.24 3.00
N ALA A 303 -11.44 2.24 2.81
CA ALA A 303 -11.04 3.48 2.20
C ALA A 303 -11.75 4.66 2.88
N VAL A 304 -11.05 5.80 2.92
CA VAL A 304 -11.61 7.06 3.42
C VAL A 304 -11.04 8.21 2.59
N GLU A 305 -11.86 9.22 2.36
CA GLU A 305 -11.40 10.48 1.76
C GLU A 305 -11.14 11.49 2.88
N ILE A 306 -10.00 12.15 2.81
CA ILE A 306 -9.60 13.21 3.75
C ILE A 306 -9.28 14.50 3.00
N MET A 307 -9.43 15.62 3.67
CA MET A 307 -9.01 16.93 3.16
C MET A 307 -7.78 17.41 3.93
N VAL A 308 -6.70 17.75 3.22
CA VAL A 308 -5.49 18.36 3.78
C VAL A 308 -5.28 19.71 3.12
N GLY A 309 -5.50 20.78 3.85
CA GLY A 309 -5.57 22.13 3.29
C GLY A 309 -6.74 22.24 2.29
N LYS A 310 -6.43 22.55 1.02
CA LYS A 310 -7.43 22.63 -0.07
C LYS A 310 -7.44 21.43 -1.01
N ARG A 311 -6.68 20.37 -0.68
CA ARG A 311 -6.54 19.15 -1.51
C ARG A 311 -7.24 17.98 -0.86
N THR A 312 -7.93 17.20 -1.67
CA THR A 312 -8.58 15.94 -1.25
C THR A 312 -7.66 14.77 -1.53
N PHE A 313 -7.53 13.87 -0.56
CA PHE A 313 -6.77 12.64 -0.66
C PHE A 313 -7.66 11.45 -0.37
N LYS A 314 -7.52 10.39 -1.13
CA LYS A 314 -8.14 9.10 -0.88
C LYS A 314 -7.12 8.18 -0.22
N LEU A 315 -7.42 7.72 0.98
CA LEU A 315 -6.61 6.77 1.72
C LEU A 315 -7.21 5.38 1.54
N ARG A 316 -6.37 4.39 1.18
CA ARG A 316 -6.73 2.97 1.20
C ARG A 316 -5.99 2.31 2.33
N LEU A 317 -6.72 1.70 3.23
CA LEU A 317 -6.20 1.08 4.44
C LEU A 317 -6.29 -0.44 4.30
N ALA A 318 -5.20 -1.11 4.58
CA ALA A 318 -5.14 -2.57 4.71
C ALA A 318 -4.54 -2.93 6.07
N THR A 319 -5.25 -3.74 6.85
CA THR A 319 -4.77 -4.24 8.14
C THR A 319 -4.47 -5.73 8.08
N THR A 320 -3.48 -6.16 8.85
CA THR A 320 -3.20 -7.58 9.04
C THR A 320 -2.63 -7.82 10.45
N SER A 321 -2.89 -9.01 11.00
CA SER A 321 -2.30 -9.41 12.28
C SER A 321 -0.84 -9.83 12.09
N THR A 322 0.00 -9.46 13.06
CA THR A 322 1.38 -9.93 13.18
C THR A 322 1.62 -10.45 14.58
N PRO A 323 2.68 -11.21 14.85
CA PRO A 323 3.01 -11.66 16.22
C PRO A 323 3.14 -10.51 17.24
N SER A 324 3.52 -9.31 16.77
CA SER A 324 3.68 -8.13 17.62
C SER A 324 2.40 -7.30 17.77
N GLY A 325 1.34 -7.60 17.03
CA GLY A 325 0.06 -6.88 17.05
C GLY A 325 -0.47 -6.61 15.63
N GLU A 326 -1.56 -5.86 15.52
CA GLU A 326 -2.16 -5.50 14.23
C GLU A 326 -1.30 -4.42 13.54
N SER A 327 -0.88 -4.68 12.30
CA SER A 327 -0.20 -3.70 11.43
C SER A 327 -1.20 -3.06 10.48
N LEU A 328 -0.92 -1.82 10.08
CA LEU A 328 -1.73 -1.04 9.15
C LEU A 328 -0.84 -0.43 8.06
N ILE A 329 -1.24 -0.65 6.82
CA ILE A 329 -0.65 0.02 5.65
C ILE A 329 -1.70 0.93 5.05
N ILE A 330 -1.31 2.17 4.73
CA ILE A 330 -2.19 3.17 4.12
C ILE A 330 -1.56 3.64 2.82
N ARG A 331 -2.23 3.43 1.71
CA ARG A 331 -1.87 4.04 0.44
C ARG A 331 -2.52 5.41 0.31
N VAL A 332 -1.73 6.41 -0.04
CA VAL A 332 -2.16 7.81 -0.18
C VAL A 332 -2.31 8.15 -1.66
N LEU A 333 -3.51 8.52 -2.09
CA LEU A 333 -3.83 8.86 -3.47
C LEU A 333 -4.44 10.28 -3.51
N GLU A 334 -4.12 11.05 -4.54
CA GLU A 334 -4.70 12.37 -4.81
C GLU A 334 -5.59 12.33 -6.06
N PRO A 335 -6.87 11.96 -5.96
CA PRO A 335 -7.76 11.72 -7.11
C PRO A 335 -8.04 12.97 -7.95
N SER A 336 -7.86 14.16 -7.36
CA SER A 336 -8.08 15.46 -8.01
C SER A 336 -6.85 15.98 -8.74
N ALA A 337 -5.72 15.27 -8.68
CA ALA A 337 -4.54 15.64 -9.45
C ALA A 337 -4.85 15.54 -10.95
N LYS A 338 -4.61 16.63 -11.69
CA LYS A 338 -4.70 16.61 -13.15
C LYS A 338 -3.62 15.65 -13.69
N PRO A 339 -3.94 14.86 -14.73
CA PRO A 339 -2.92 14.09 -15.43
C PRO A 339 -1.77 15.02 -15.85
N LYS A 340 -0.54 14.55 -15.67
CA LYS A 340 0.65 15.26 -16.12
C LYS A 340 0.73 15.24 -17.64
N ASP A 341 1.31 16.27 -18.23
CA ASP A 341 1.67 16.20 -19.63
C ASP A 341 2.74 15.12 -19.86
N LEU A 342 2.71 14.47 -21.02
CA LEU A 342 3.67 13.42 -21.37
C LEU A 342 5.13 13.91 -21.26
N SER A 343 5.39 15.17 -21.62
CA SER A 343 6.71 15.81 -21.46
C SER A 343 7.18 15.93 -20.01
N GLU A 344 6.25 16.07 -19.06
CA GLU A 344 6.57 16.19 -17.62
C GLU A 344 6.91 14.82 -16.98
N LEU A 345 6.62 13.71 -17.69
CA LEU A 345 6.94 12.37 -17.22
C LEU A 345 8.41 12.02 -17.41
N GLY A 346 9.16 12.80 -18.19
CA GLY A 346 10.56 12.59 -18.51
C GLY A 346 10.81 11.95 -19.87
N MET A 347 9.81 11.86 -20.74
CA MET A 347 9.95 11.39 -22.13
C MET A 347 10.76 12.39 -22.98
N THR A 348 11.47 11.89 -23.98
CA THR A 348 12.10 12.73 -24.99
C THR A 348 11.03 13.31 -25.95
N LYS A 349 11.40 14.31 -26.74
CA LYS A 349 10.46 14.89 -27.73
C LYS A 349 9.98 13.86 -28.74
N GLU A 350 10.87 12.98 -29.17
CA GLU A 350 10.60 11.88 -30.10
C GLU A 350 9.64 10.89 -29.48
N GLN A 351 9.86 10.51 -28.20
CA GLN A 351 8.97 9.62 -27.47
C GLN A 351 7.58 10.21 -27.26
N VAL A 352 7.50 11.51 -26.96
CA VAL A 352 6.21 12.24 -26.89
C VAL A 352 5.53 12.22 -28.25
N GLY A 353 6.28 12.43 -29.34
CA GLY A 353 5.76 12.34 -30.73
C GLY A 353 5.14 10.98 -31.03
N LEU A 354 5.82 9.88 -30.67
CA LEU A 354 5.28 8.52 -30.83
C LEU A 354 4.00 8.30 -29.99
N MET A 355 3.97 8.76 -28.76
CA MET A 355 2.77 8.68 -27.92
C MET A 355 1.60 9.45 -28.51
N MET A 356 1.86 10.65 -29.06
CA MET A 356 0.83 11.44 -29.75
C MET A 356 0.35 10.76 -31.04
N ASP A 357 1.25 10.10 -31.82
CA ASP A 357 0.85 9.30 -32.97
C ASP A 357 -0.07 8.15 -32.56
N PHE A 358 0.27 7.42 -31.49
CA PHE A 358 -0.60 6.37 -30.94
C PHE A 358 -1.98 6.91 -30.55
N ALA A 359 -2.07 8.10 -29.96
CA ALA A 359 -3.33 8.70 -29.56
C ALA A 359 -4.27 9.01 -30.76
N THR A 360 -3.71 9.21 -31.96
CA THR A 360 -4.48 9.46 -33.17
C THR A 360 -4.98 8.18 -33.86
N ARG A 361 -4.40 7.01 -33.49
CA ARG A 361 -4.79 5.73 -34.07
C ARG A 361 -6.19 5.32 -33.66
N ARG A 362 -6.89 4.63 -34.52
CA ARG A 362 -8.25 4.15 -34.26
C ARG A 362 -8.28 2.79 -33.62
N TYR A 363 -7.31 1.94 -33.87
CA TYR A 363 -7.24 0.56 -33.38
C TYR A 363 -5.81 0.15 -33.06
N GLY A 364 -5.69 -0.92 -32.32
CA GLY A 364 -4.45 -1.56 -31.94
C GLY A 364 -4.27 -1.65 -30.43
N LEU A 365 -3.42 -2.58 -30.00
CA LEU A 365 -3.07 -2.82 -28.60
C LEU A 365 -1.85 -2.00 -28.21
N ILE A 366 -2.01 -1.17 -27.21
CA ILE A 366 -0.94 -0.43 -26.54
C ILE A 366 -0.72 -1.04 -25.15
N LEU A 367 0.50 -1.50 -24.89
CA LEU A 367 0.88 -2.05 -23.59
C LEU A 367 1.85 -1.13 -22.86
N VAL A 368 1.53 -0.79 -21.60
CA VAL A 368 2.45 -0.10 -20.70
C VAL A 368 3.01 -1.12 -19.73
N VAL A 369 4.31 -1.38 -19.79
CA VAL A 369 4.95 -2.46 -19.05
C VAL A 369 6.02 -1.95 -18.10
N GLY A 370 6.26 -2.68 -17.02
CA GLY A 370 7.23 -2.32 -15.99
C GLY A 370 6.85 -2.96 -14.64
N PRO A 371 7.76 -3.00 -13.68
CA PRO A 371 7.50 -3.55 -12.34
C PRO A 371 6.44 -2.73 -11.59
N THR A 372 6.04 -3.25 -10.44
CA THR A 372 5.18 -2.51 -9.50
C THR A 372 5.86 -1.20 -9.09
N GLY A 373 5.11 -0.10 -9.10
CA GLY A 373 5.64 1.22 -8.77
C GLY A 373 6.44 1.90 -9.89
N ALA A 374 6.49 1.34 -11.10
CA ALA A 374 7.13 1.99 -12.27
C ALA A 374 6.37 3.21 -12.80
N GLY A 375 5.17 3.51 -12.30
CA GLY A 375 4.37 4.67 -12.73
C GLY A 375 3.46 4.40 -13.92
N LYS A 376 3.16 3.13 -14.24
CA LYS A 376 2.33 2.73 -15.39
C LYS A 376 0.99 3.47 -15.43
N THR A 377 0.26 3.48 -14.31
CA THR A 377 -1.04 4.16 -14.19
C THR A 377 -0.92 5.64 -14.56
N THR A 378 0.09 6.36 -14.02
CA THR A 378 0.30 7.78 -14.34
C THR A 378 0.53 7.99 -15.83
N THR A 379 1.34 7.16 -16.48
CA THR A 379 1.61 7.24 -17.92
C THR A 379 0.35 6.99 -18.75
N ILE A 380 -0.46 5.98 -18.37
CA ILE A 380 -1.71 5.67 -19.05
C ILE A 380 -2.70 6.82 -18.93
N TYR A 381 -2.90 7.36 -17.74
CA TYR A 381 -3.83 8.48 -17.56
C TYR A 381 -3.35 9.75 -18.28
N SER A 382 -2.04 10.00 -18.31
CA SER A 382 -1.46 11.08 -19.11
C SER A 382 -1.67 10.84 -20.61
N PHE A 383 -1.55 9.60 -21.09
CA PHE A 383 -1.84 9.22 -22.45
C PHE A 383 -3.33 9.36 -22.79
N LEU A 384 -4.22 8.82 -21.95
CA LEU A 384 -5.66 8.90 -22.15
C LEU A 384 -6.19 10.34 -22.16
N SER A 385 -5.51 11.27 -21.47
CA SER A 385 -5.85 12.69 -21.54
C SER A 385 -5.53 13.34 -22.90
N GLN A 386 -4.73 12.69 -23.75
CA GLN A 386 -4.43 13.14 -25.12
C GLN A 386 -5.36 12.51 -26.17
N VAL A 387 -6.12 11.49 -25.78
CA VAL A 387 -7.05 10.81 -26.69
C VAL A 387 -8.37 11.58 -26.76
N ASP A 388 -8.95 11.68 -27.93
CA ASP A 388 -10.26 12.32 -28.11
C ASP A 388 -11.38 11.45 -27.55
N THR A 389 -11.76 11.70 -26.30
CA THR A 389 -12.87 11.03 -25.60
C THR A 389 -14.22 11.70 -25.82
N LYS A 390 -14.28 12.82 -26.56
CA LYS A 390 -15.54 13.50 -26.88
C LYS A 390 -16.28 12.85 -28.02
N THR A 391 -15.51 12.31 -28.98
CA THR A 391 -16.07 11.66 -30.18
C THR A 391 -15.90 10.14 -30.16
N ARG A 392 -15.14 9.61 -29.20
CA ARG A 392 -14.84 8.18 -29.02
C ARG A 392 -15.25 7.68 -27.64
N SER A 393 -16.00 6.59 -27.62
CA SER A 393 -16.45 5.95 -26.39
C SER A 393 -15.27 5.26 -25.67
N LEU A 394 -14.83 5.81 -24.54
CA LEU A 394 -13.82 5.20 -23.69
C LEU A 394 -14.48 4.45 -22.53
N ILE A 395 -14.26 3.15 -22.46
CA ILE A 395 -14.66 2.31 -21.34
C ILE A 395 -13.41 1.78 -20.64
N SER A 396 -13.39 1.84 -19.31
CA SER A 396 -12.33 1.20 -18.53
C SER A 396 -12.84 0.12 -17.58
N VAL A 397 -12.00 -0.89 -17.31
CA VAL A 397 -12.22 -1.90 -16.26
C VAL A 397 -11.01 -1.88 -15.34
N GLU A 398 -11.20 -1.44 -14.09
CA GLU A 398 -10.13 -1.12 -13.18
C GLU A 398 -10.37 -1.72 -11.77
N ASP A 399 -9.28 -2.06 -11.09
CA ASP A 399 -9.30 -2.60 -9.73
C ASP A 399 -8.28 -1.89 -8.81
N PRO A 400 -8.71 -0.76 -8.24
CA PRO A 400 -9.84 0.09 -8.56
C PRO A 400 -9.47 1.31 -9.41
N VAL A 401 -10.44 2.16 -9.73
CA VAL A 401 -10.22 3.46 -10.37
C VAL A 401 -9.33 4.35 -9.50
N GLU A 402 -8.19 4.82 -10.04
CA GLU A 402 -7.24 5.70 -9.32
C GLU A 402 -7.51 7.19 -9.57
N TYR A 403 -7.80 7.57 -10.81
CA TYR A 403 -8.11 8.94 -11.21
C TYR A 403 -9.41 8.97 -12.02
N ARG A 404 -10.09 10.09 -12.02
CA ARG A 404 -11.26 10.29 -12.86
C ARG A 404 -10.83 10.83 -14.24
N ILE A 405 -11.30 10.19 -15.30
CA ILE A 405 -11.16 10.67 -16.67
C ILE A 405 -12.51 11.29 -17.05
N PRO A 406 -12.56 12.60 -17.34
CA PRO A 406 -13.78 13.21 -17.83
C PRO A 406 -14.29 12.48 -19.08
N GLU A 407 -15.60 12.31 -19.21
CA GLU A 407 -16.25 11.71 -20.40
C GLU A 407 -15.93 10.22 -20.61
N ALA A 408 -15.26 9.53 -19.67
CA ALA A 408 -15.00 8.09 -19.73
C ALA A 408 -15.99 7.31 -18.86
N ASN A 409 -16.43 6.15 -19.33
CA ASN A 409 -17.21 5.19 -18.55
C ASN A 409 -16.26 4.26 -17.78
N GLN A 410 -15.86 4.68 -16.57
CA GLN A 410 -14.92 3.93 -15.73
C GLN A 410 -15.67 2.95 -14.84
N GLN A 411 -15.42 1.65 -15.04
CA GLN A 411 -16.04 0.54 -14.32
C GLN A 411 -15.05 -0.01 -13.29
N GLN A 412 -15.49 -0.08 -12.05
CA GLN A 412 -14.65 -0.55 -10.93
C GLN A 412 -15.10 -1.92 -10.44
N VAL A 413 -14.13 -2.81 -10.23
CA VAL A 413 -14.33 -4.11 -9.59
C VAL A 413 -14.87 -3.92 -8.16
N ASN A 414 -15.86 -4.75 -7.79
CA ASN A 414 -16.39 -4.83 -6.44
C ASN A 414 -16.76 -6.29 -6.10
N GLU A 415 -15.78 -7.05 -5.67
CA GLU A 415 -15.95 -8.47 -5.37
C GLU A 415 -17.01 -8.73 -4.27
N LYS A 416 -17.14 -7.80 -3.31
CA LYS A 416 -18.17 -7.89 -2.25
C LYS A 416 -19.58 -7.84 -2.79
N ALA A 417 -19.77 -7.13 -3.90
CA ALA A 417 -21.04 -7.04 -4.63
C ALA A 417 -21.17 -8.08 -5.76
N GLY A 418 -20.21 -8.99 -5.92
CA GLY A 418 -20.17 -9.97 -7.01
C GLY A 418 -19.79 -9.39 -8.38
N VAL A 419 -19.29 -8.14 -8.41
CA VAL A 419 -18.86 -7.46 -9.63
C VAL A 419 -17.37 -7.76 -9.85
N THR A 420 -17.09 -8.84 -10.58
CA THR A 420 -15.73 -9.31 -10.85
C THR A 420 -15.13 -8.63 -12.09
N PHE A 421 -13.79 -8.67 -12.20
CA PHE A 421 -13.07 -8.14 -13.38
C PHE A 421 -13.56 -8.80 -14.69
N ASP A 422 -13.71 -10.11 -14.71
CA ASP A 422 -14.18 -10.87 -15.87
C ASP A 422 -15.62 -10.52 -16.28
N ALA A 423 -16.50 -10.32 -15.30
CA ALA A 423 -17.87 -9.94 -15.57
C ALA A 423 -17.96 -8.55 -16.20
N LEU A 424 -17.20 -7.60 -15.68
CA LEU A 424 -17.09 -6.25 -16.24
C LEU A 424 -16.49 -6.29 -17.64
N LEU A 425 -15.39 -7.01 -17.85
CA LEU A 425 -14.73 -7.12 -19.16
C LEU A 425 -15.66 -7.72 -20.22
N LYS A 426 -16.36 -8.81 -19.89
CA LYS A 426 -17.38 -9.40 -20.79
C LYS A 426 -18.54 -8.44 -21.11
N SER A 427 -18.88 -7.58 -20.20
CA SER A 427 -19.92 -6.56 -20.41
C SER A 427 -19.43 -5.40 -21.24
N SER A 428 -18.21 -4.91 -20.94
CA SER A 428 -17.61 -3.71 -21.57
C SER A 428 -17.51 -3.83 -23.10
N VAL A 429 -17.06 -4.98 -23.60
CA VAL A 429 -16.91 -5.22 -25.07
C VAL A 429 -18.25 -5.21 -25.82
N ARG A 430 -19.39 -5.22 -25.12
CA ARG A 430 -20.75 -5.14 -25.70
C ARG A 430 -21.42 -3.77 -25.51
N GLN A 431 -20.72 -2.81 -24.95
CA GLN A 431 -21.20 -1.46 -24.69
C GLN A 431 -20.74 -0.44 -25.74
N ASP A 432 -20.44 -0.90 -26.95
CA ASP A 432 -19.98 -0.08 -28.09
C ASP A 432 -18.77 0.80 -27.75
N PRO A 433 -17.66 0.23 -27.22
CA PRO A 433 -16.46 1.00 -26.92
C PRO A 433 -15.58 1.16 -28.17
N ASP A 434 -15.15 2.39 -28.47
CA ASP A 434 -14.05 2.66 -29.41
C ASP A 434 -12.69 2.39 -28.77
N ILE A 435 -12.61 2.62 -27.45
CA ILE A 435 -11.40 2.50 -26.66
C ILE A 435 -11.70 1.69 -25.40
N LEU A 436 -10.94 0.63 -25.19
CA LEU A 436 -11.01 -0.21 -24.00
C LEU A 436 -9.72 -0.07 -23.19
N TYR A 437 -9.82 0.45 -21.97
CA TYR A 437 -8.71 0.44 -21.02
C TYR A 437 -8.91 -0.65 -19.96
N LEU A 438 -7.98 -1.59 -19.91
CA LEU A 438 -7.92 -2.65 -18.89
C LEU A 438 -6.81 -2.34 -17.90
N GLY A 439 -7.13 -2.23 -16.63
CA GLY A 439 -6.16 -1.92 -15.59
C GLY A 439 -4.90 -2.77 -15.68
N GLU A 440 -5.05 -4.09 -15.87
CA GLU A 440 -3.93 -5.00 -16.14
C GLU A 440 -4.39 -6.33 -16.79
N ILE A 441 -3.48 -6.98 -17.49
CA ILE A 441 -3.63 -8.34 -18.02
C ILE A 441 -3.04 -9.32 -16.98
N ARG A 442 -3.92 -10.10 -16.33
CA ARG A 442 -3.53 -11.06 -15.26
C ARG A 442 -3.50 -12.51 -15.75
N ASP A 443 -4.38 -12.87 -16.64
CA ASP A 443 -4.75 -14.23 -17.00
C ASP A 443 -4.95 -14.40 -18.52
N PRO A 444 -5.09 -15.65 -19.02
CA PRO A 444 -5.31 -15.93 -20.43
C PRO A 444 -6.57 -15.28 -21.01
N PHE A 445 -7.63 -15.11 -20.19
CA PHE A 445 -8.89 -14.54 -20.67
C PHE A 445 -8.75 -13.05 -20.97
N SER A 446 -8.19 -12.27 -20.03
CA SER A 446 -7.92 -10.84 -20.22
C SER A 446 -6.89 -10.58 -21.33
N ALA A 447 -5.86 -11.43 -21.45
CA ALA A 447 -4.88 -11.36 -22.52
C ALA A 447 -5.53 -11.54 -23.90
N ARG A 448 -6.33 -12.59 -24.07
CA ARG A 448 -7.02 -12.89 -25.31
C ARG A 448 -7.97 -11.77 -25.74
N ILE A 449 -8.86 -11.34 -24.83
CA ILE A 449 -9.80 -10.26 -25.16
C ILE A 449 -9.08 -8.98 -25.53
N SER A 450 -7.96 -8.64 -24.85
CA SER A 450 -7.20 -7.42 -25.16
C SER A 450 -6.68 -7.42 -26.60
N VAL A 451 -6.18 -8.55 -27.08
CA VAL A 451 -5.63 -8.66 -28.44
C VAL A 451 -6.74 -8.81 -29.47
N ASP A 452 -7.75 -9.67 -29.22
CA ASP A 452 -8.89 -9.88 -30.12
C ASP A 452 -9.66 -8.56 -30.35
N PHE A 453 -9.86 -7.76 -29.32
CA PHE A 453 -10.56 -6.49 -29.43
C PHE A 453 -9.75 -5.47 -30.24
N ALA A 454 -8.42 -5.47 -30.07
CA ALA A 454 -7.51 -4.63 -30.85
C ALA A 454 -7.47 -5.02 -32.33
N SER A 455 -7.45 -6.33 -32.65
CA SER A 455 -7.42 -6.83 -34.03
C SER A 455 -8.72 -6.61 -34.78
N THR A 456 -9.85 -6.44 -34.04
CA THR A 456 -11.18 -6.18 -34.64
C THR A 456 -11.48 -4.70 -34.89
N GLY A 457 -10.48 -3.82 -34.82
CA GLY A 457 -10.61 -2.42 -35.22
C GLY A 457 -10.81 -1.42 -34.08
N HIS A 458 -10.56 -1.83 -32.81
CA HIS A 458 -10.73 -0.98 -31.64
C HIS A 458 -9.37 -0.71 -30.98
N MET A 459 -9.26 0.39 -30.24
CA MET A 459 -8.07 0.67 -29.46
C MET A 459 -8.16 -0.03 -28.11
N THR A 460 -7.14 -0.81 -27.75
CA THR A 460 -7.02 -1.43 -26.44
C THR A 460 -5.76 -0.93 -25.73
N ILE A 461 -5.89 -0.57 -24.45
CA ILE A 461 -4.78 -0.13 -23.61
C ILE A 461 -4.75 -1.00 -22.38
N SER A 462 -3.58 -1.52 -22.01
CA SER A 462 -3.46 -2.31 -20.79
C SER A 462 -2.06 -2.31 -20.21
N THR A 463 -1.87 -2.99 -19.07
CA THR A 463 -0.56 -3.12 -18.42
C THR A 463 -0.13 -4.57 -18.27
N LEU A 464 1.20 -4.77 -18.27
CA LEU A 464 1.84 -6.02 -17.88
C LEU A 464 3.00 -5.76 -16.91
N HIS A 465 3.33 -6.78 -16.11
CA HIS A 465 4.48 -6.76 -15.21
C HIS A 465 5.68 -7.46 -15.87
N THR A 466 6.29 -6.79 -16.85
CA THR A 466 7.49 -7.26 -17.53
C THR A 466 8.55 -6.15 -17.56
N ASN A 467 9.82 -6.53 -17.77
CA ASN A 467 10.94 -5.63 -17.62
C ASN A 467 11.22 -4.75 -18.84
N ASN A 468 10.91 -5.23 -20.04
CA ASN A 468 11.10 -4.52 -21.30
C ASN A 468 10.04 -4.94 -22.34
N ALA A 469 10.05 -4.31 -23.50
CA ALA A 469 9.05 -4.52 -24.54
C ALA A 469 9.10 -5.95 -25.12
N THR A 470 10.28 -6.51 -25.34
CA THR A 470 10.40 -7.87 -25.91
C THR A 470 9.89 -8.95 -24.97
N THR A 471 10.14 -8.83 -23.66
CA THR A 471 9.61 -9.77 -22.66
C THR A 471 8.09 -9.70 -22.52
N ALA A 472 7.45 -8.57 -22.88
CA ALA A 472 6.00 -8.46 -22.89
C ALA A 472 5.35 -9.36 -23.96
N ILE A 473 5.95 -9.49 -25.13
CA ILE A 473 5.52 -10.38 -26.20
C ILE A 473 5.48 -11.83 -25.70
N PHE A 474 6.54 -12.27 -25.01
CA PHE A 474 6.59 -13.61 -24.41
C PHE A 474 5.59 -13.82 -23.30
N ARG A 475 5.34 -12.78 -22.52
CA ARG A 475 4.33 -12.86 -21.47
C ARG A 475 2.94 -13.10 -22.06
N LEU A 476 2.59 -12.41 -23.15
CA LEU A 476 1.35 -12.67 -23.88
C LEU A 476 1.30 -14.10 -24.47
N GLU A 477 2.41 -14.57 -25.03
CA GLU A 477 2.51 -15.94 -25.57
C GLU A 477 2.28 -16.99 -24.47
N ARG A 478 2.89 -16.83 -23.29
CA ARG A 478 2.67 -17.66 -22.11
C ARG A 478 1.22 -17.59 -21.58
N LEU A 479 0.54 -16.49 -21.79
CA LEU A 479 -0.89 -16.34 -21.50
C LEU A 479 -1.79 -16.92 -22.60
N GLY A 480 -1.22 -17.65 -23.57
CA GLY A 480 -1.96 -18.37 -24.59
C GLY A 480 -2.38 -17.55 -25.80
N VAL A 481 -1.84 -16.35 -25.99
CA VAL A 481 -2.04 -15.55 -27.21
C VAL A 481 -1.02 -15.99 -28.25
N SER A 482 -1.47 -16.46 -29.41
CA SER A 482 -0.56 -16.86 -30.49
C SER A 482 0.14 -15.64 -31.10
N ARG A 483 1.36 -15.83 -31.61
CA ARG A 483 2.13 -14.77 -32.28
C ARG A 483 1.43 -14.23 -33.52
N GLU A 484 0.66 -15.09 -34.18
CA GLU A 484 -0.15 -14.72 -35.36
C GLU A 484 -1.19 -13.66 -34.94
N VAL A 485 -1.98 -13.92 -33.91
CA VAL A 485 -2.99 -12.99 -33.39
C VAL A 485 -2.34 -11.71 -32.82
N MET A 486 -1.19 -11.83 -32.13
CA MET A 486 -0.45 -10.66 -31.67
C MET A 486 0.00 -9.76 -32.82
N SER A 487 0.44 -10.34 -33.97
CA SER A 487 0.90 -9.58 -35.11
C SER A 487 -0.21 -8.78 -35.80
N GLU A 488 -1.48 -9.12 -35.60
CA GLU A 488 -2.62 -8.39 -36.13
C GLU A 488 -3.05 -7.19 -35.26
N GLY A 489 -2.79 -7.27 -33.93
CA GLY A 489 -3.32 -6.31 -32.96
C GLY A 489 -2.29 -5.38 -32.33
N LEU A 490 -1.01 -5.72 -32.26
CA LEU A 490 -0.01 -4.92 -31.57
C LEU A 490 0.26 -3.59 -32.28
N LEU A 491 0.10 -2.47 -31.57
CA LEU A 491 0.41 -1.13 -32.04
C LEU A 491 1.68 -0.58 -31.38
N GLY A 492 1.82 -0.73 -30.07
CA GLY A 492 2.97 -0.21 -29.35
C GLY A 492 3.16 -0.84 -27.98
N ILE A 493 4.42 -0.92 -27.53
CA ILE A 493 4.77 -1.30 -26.17
C ILE A 493 5.65 -0.21 -25.55
N ILE A 494 5.23 0.27 -24.37
CA ILE A 494 5.92 1.29 -23.58
C ILE A 494 6.48 0.60 -22.34
N ALA A 495 7.77 0.28 -22.34
CA ALA A 495 8.44 -0.19 -21.13
C ALA A 495 8.97 0.99 -20.33
N GLN A 496 8.79 0.96 -19.02
CA GLN A 496 9.16 2.07 -18.14
C GLN A 496 9.69 1.66 -16.77
N ARG A 497 10.56 2.54 -16.23
CA ARG A 497 11.06 2.51 -14.86
C ARG A 497 10.99 3.90 -14.27
N LEU A 498 10.90 3.98 -12.94
CA LEU A 498 11.06 5.25 -12.20
C LEU A 498 12.40 5.23 -11.44
N LEU A 499 13.20 6.26 -11.65
CA LEU A 499 14.43 6.51 -10.91
C LEU A 499 14.32 7.79 -10.07
N LYS A 500 15.06 7.85 -8.95
CA LYS A 500 15.15 9.06 -8.11
C LYS A 500 15.98 10.13 -8.81
N LYS A 501 15.44 11.35 -8.89
CA LYS A 501 16.16 12.50 -9.47
C LYS A 501 17.16 13.07 -8.48
N LEU A 502 18.29 13.49 -8.98
CA LEU A 502 19.22 14.30 -8.22
C LEU A 502 18.57 15.63 -7.82
N CYS A 503 18.81 16.06 -6.59
CA CYS A 503 18.31 17.32 -6.09
C CYS A 503 18.92 18.49 -6.89
N PRO A 504 18.12 19.38 -7.49
CA PRO A 504 18.65 20.50 -8.27
C PRO A 504 19.43 21.51 -7.43
N HIS A 505 19.18 21.55 -6.11
CA HIS A 505 19.81 22.52 -5.20
C HIS A 505 21.19 22.11 -4.68
N CYS A 506 21.47 20.79 -4.63
CA CYS A 506 22.71 20.34 -3.99
C CYS A 506 23.49 19.28 -4.78
N LYS A 507 23.02 18.85 -5.97
CA LYS A 507 23.81 17.95 -6.80
C LYS A 507 25.16 18.55 -7.13
N ARG A 508 26.22 17.75 -7.00
CA ARG A 508 27.59 18.16 -7.33
C ARG A 508 27.95 17.65 -8.71
N VAL A 509 28.24 18.53 -9.62
CA VAL A 509 28.76 18.19 -10.95
C VAL A 509 30.28 18.02 -10.85
N ALA A 510 30.81 16.94 -11.37
CA ALA A 510 32.24 16.61 -11.36
C ALA A 510 32.65 15.94 -12.70
N PRO A 511 33.94 16.01 -13.08
CA PRO A 511 34.42 15.24 -14.22
C PRO A 511 34.12 13.75 -14.03
N ILE A 512 33.76 13.07 -15.11
CA ILE A 512 33.49 11.64 -15.09
C ILE A 512 34.77 10.86 -14.75
N THR A 513 34.66 9.84 -13.90
CA THR A 513 35.77 8.92 -13.62
C THR A 513 35.91 7.86 -14.71
N ALA A 514 37.09 7.27 -14.88
CA ALA A 514 37.31 6.20 -15.86
C ALA A 514 36.32 5.04 -15.69
N ARG A 515 36.02 4.67 -14.43
CA ARG A 515 35.06 3.60 -14.10
C ARG A 515 33.64 3.95 -14.52
N GLU A 516 33.19 5.16 -14.28
CA GLU A 516 31.85 5.62 -14.68
C GLU A 516 31.71 5.72 -16.20
N ALA A 517 32.77 6.15 -16.89
CA ALA A 517 32.83 6.18 -18.33
C ALA A 517 32.72 4.76 -18.93
N GLU A 518 33.41 3.78 -18.32
CA GLU A 518 33.32 2.38 -18.74
C GLU A 518 31.92 1.81 -18.56
N MET A 519 31.23 2.14 -17.46
CA MET A 519 29.83 1.72 -17.21
C MET A 519 28.84 2.26 -18.26
N LEU A 520 29.08 3.44 -18.80
CA LEU A 520 28.20 4.09 -19.78
C LEU A 520 28.56 3.80 -21.24
N ARG A 521 29.80 3.37 -21.54
CA ARG A 521 30.30 3.15 -22.90
C ARG A 521 29.44 2.24 -23.77
N PRO A 522 28.80 1.14 -23.28
CA PRO A 522 27.95 0.30 -24.10
C PRO A 522 26.65 0.98 -24.56
N PHE A 523 26.27 2.11 -23.96
CA PHE A 523 24.95 2.75 -24.11
C PHE A 523 25.00 4.18 -24.61
N LEU A 524 26.20 4.75 -24.77
CA LEU A 524 26.44 6.08 -25.30
C LEU A 524 27.62 6.05 -26.26
N ASP A 525 27.46 6.66 -27.43
CA ASP A 525 28.53 6.79 -28.42
C ASP A 525 29.76 7.49 -27.82
N GLU A 526 29.52 8.54 -27.01
CA GLU A 526 30.53 9.27 -26.28
C GLU A 526 30.12 9.47 -24.82
N PRO A 527 30.91 9.01 -23.84
CA PRO A 527 30.67 9.31 -22.44
C PRO A 527 30.71 10.82 -22.19
N PRO A 528 29.83 11.38 -21.29
CA PRO A 528 29.82 12.79 -20.99
C PRO A 528 31.12 13.22 -20.27
N ALA A 529 31.58 14.45 -20.48
CA ALA A 529 32.73 14.98 -19.75
C ALA A 529 32.48 15.16 -18.25
N TYR A 530 31.25 15.39 -17.87
CA TYR A 530 30.82 15.64 -16.50
C TYR A 530 29.59 14.80 -16.14
N VAL A 531 29.53 14.38 -14.88
CA VAL A 531 28.42 13.68 -14.27
C VAL A 531 28.00 14.34 -12.95
N ALA A 532 26.82 14.02 -12.46
CA ALA A 532 26.33 14.60 -11.22
C ALA A 532 26.20 13.54 -10.11
N HIS A 533 26.52 13.91 -8.88
CA HIS A 533 26.48 13.07 -7.70
C HIS A 533 25.52 13.64 -6.65
N PRO A 534 24.80 12.79 -5.87
CA PRO A 534 24.00 13.23 -4.75
C PRO A 534 24.88 13.75 -3.61
N VAL A 535 24.44 14.83 -2.92
CA VAL A 535 25.15 15.39 -1.76
C VAL A 535 24.25 15.39 -0.53
N GLY A 536 23.09 16.04 -0.60
CA GLY A 536 22.18 16.24 0.52
C GLY A 536 22.07 17.70 0.94
N CYS A 537 20.84 18.17 1.22
CA CYS A 537 20.58 19.49 1.75
C CYS A 537 19.20 19.51 2.47
N PRO A 538 18.86 20.57 3.22
CA PRO A 538 17.59 20.65 3.94
C PRO A 538 16.33 20.58 3.06
N LYS A 539 16.45 20.78 1.73
CA LYS A 539 15.34 20.73 0.76
C LYS A 539 15.18 19.36 0.10
N CYS A 540 16.04 18.41 0.40
CA CYS A 540 16.04 17.11 -0.24
C CYS A 540 16.39 16.00 0.75
N ARG A 541 16.30 14.75 0.30
CA ARG A 541 16.71 13.58 1.09
C ARG A 541 17.91 12.93 0.44
N GLU A 542 19.04 12.87 1.17
CA GLU A 542 20.30 12.23 0.73
C GLU A 542 20.74 12.65 -0.69
N GLY A 543 20.41 13.87 -1.11
CA GLY A 543 20.75 14.36 -2.45
C GLY A 543 19.71 14.08 -3.54
N TYR A 544 18.54 13.50 -3.21
CA TYR A 544 17.47 13.18 -4.16
C TYR A 544 16.20 14.00 -3.90
N PHE A 545 15.47 14.32 -4.97
CA PHE A 545 14.21 15.04 -4.90
C PHE A 545 13.26 14.63 -6.02
N GLY A 546 12.27 13.81 -5.69
CA GLY A 546 11.29 13.28 -6.62
C GLY A 546 11.82 12.16 -7.50
N ARG A 547 10.95 11.67 -8.38
CA ARG A 547 11.25 10.61 -9.35
C ARG A 547 10.94 11.07 -10.76
N GLU A 548 11.62 10.47 -11.74
CA GLU A 548 11.35 10.68 -13.16
C GLU A 548 11.42 9.36 -13.91
N GLY A 549 10.64 9.25 -15.00
CA GLY A 549 10.58 8.05 -15.80
C GLY A 549 11.74 7.92 -16.78
N VAL A 550 12.15 6.68 -17.03
CA VAL A 550 12.91 6.28 -18.21
C VAL A 550 12.06 5.30 -19.02
N TYR A 551 12.10 5.44 -20.33
CA TYR A 551 11.16 4.80 -21.25
C TYR A 551 11.87 4.12 -22.42
N GLU A 552 11.33 2.98 -22.82
CA GLU A 552 11.54 2.32 -24.10
C GLU A 552 10.18 2.28 -24.78
N ILE A 553 10.03 2.93 -25.93
CA ILE A 553 8.77 2.97 -26.67
C ILE A 553 9.00 2.34 -28.03
N ILE A 554 8.41 1.19 -28.24
CA ILE A 554 8.52 0.42 -29.49
C ILE A 554 7.20 0.51 -30.24
N ALA A 555 7.24 1.15 -31.41
CA ALA A 555 6.14 1.13 -32.37
C ALA A 555 6.27 -0.10 -33.28
N PHE A 556 5.17 -0.81 -33.49
CA PHE A 556 5.14 -2.02 -34.33
C PHE A 556 4.77 -1.66 -35.75
N ASP A 557 5.76 -1.76 -36.63
CA ASP A 557 5.59 -1.67 -38.08
C ASP A 557 5.43 -3.06 -38.73
N ALA A 558 5.19 -3.11 -40.03
CA ALA A 558 4.97 -4.35 -40.77
C ALA A 558 6.15 -5.34 -40.62
N ASP A 559 7.39 -4.83 -40.64
CA ASP A 559 8.59 -5.68 -40.54
C ASP A 559 8.74 -6.32 -39.17
N LEU A 560 8.45 -5.57 -38.11
CA LEU A 560 8.51 -6.07 -36.74
C LEU A 560 7.37 -7.06 -36.46
N LEU A 561 6.15 -6.78 -36.94
CA LEU A 561 5.00 -7.67 -36.83
C LEU A 561 5.23 -8.98 -37.58
N GLU A 562 5.83 -8.95 -38.77
CA GLU A 562 6.16 -10.15 -39.51
C GLU A 562 7.20 -11.02 -38.81
N ARG A 563 8.19 -10.42 -38.14
CA ARG A 563 9.16 -11.15 -37.31
C ARG A 563 8.52 -11.81 -36.10
N ILE A 564 7.55 -11.14 -35.49
CA ILE A 564 6.77 -11.76 -34.42
C ILE A 564 5.99 -12.96 -34.95
N ARG A 565 5.29 -12.80 -36.08
CA ARG A 565 4.49 -13.83 -36.73
C ARG A 565 5.31 -15.06 -37.11
N THR A 566 6.52 -14.86 -37.62
CA THR A 566 7.43 -15.94 -38.02
C THR A 566 8.15 -16.63 -36.89
N GLY A 567 7.98 -16.15 -35.65
CA GLY A 567 8.49 -16.83 -34.46
C GLY A 567 9.98 -16.62 -34.19
N VAL A 568 10.51 -15.48 -34.61
CA VAL A 568 11.92 -15.11 -34.37
C VAL A 568 12.27 -15.15 -32.88
N PRO A 569 13.46 -15.64 -32.49
CA PRO A 569 13.93 -15.64 -31.10
C PRO A 569 13.98 -14.21 -30.50
N ILE A 570 13.85 -14.11 -29.16
CA ILE A 570 13.88 -12.82 -28.46
C ILE A 570 15.15 -12.04 -28.73
N SER A 571 16.31 -12.72 -28.69
CA SER A 571 17.61 -12.10 -28.90
C SER A 571 17.69 -11.43 -30.27
N GLU A 572 17.23 -12.13 -31.32
CA GLU A 572 17.21 -11.59 -32.68
C GLU A 572 16.19 -10.45 -32.83
N LEU A 573 15.01 -10.56 -32.18
CA LEU A 573 14.01 -9.51 -32.19
C LEU A 573 14.57 -8.24 -31.51
N ARG A 574 15.28 -8.38 -30.38
CA ARG A 574 15.88 -7.28 -29.66
C ARG A 574 17.01 -6.63 -30.46
N GLU A 575 17.85 -7.43 -31.11
CA GLU A 575 18.91 -6.94 -32.00
C GLU A 575 18.31 -6.18 -33.22
N PHE A 576 17.21 -6.67 -33.79
CA PHE A 576 16.50 -5.96 -34.85
C PHE A 576 15.97 -4.61 -34.37
N ILE A 577 15.32 -4.54 -33.21
CA ILE A 577 14.82 -3.31 -32.59
C ILE A 577 15.98 -2.32 -32.39
N HIS A 578 17.11 -2.80 -31.86
CA HIS A 578 18.29 -1.96 -31.67
C HIS A 578 18.86 -1.44 -33.02
N ARG A 579 19.01 -2.31 -34.02
CA ARG A 579 19.52 -1.91 -35.36
C ARG A 579 18.58 -0.94 -36.06
N ARG A 580 17.28 -1.00 -35.82
CA ARG A 580 16.30 -0.05 -36.37
C ARG A 580 16.47 1.35 -35.75
N GLY A 581 17.20 1.48 -34.68
CA GLY A 581 17.45 2.76 -33.99
C GLY A 581 16.40 3.13 -32.95
N ASP A 582 15.59 2.16 -32.51
CA ASP A 582 14.65 2.38 -31.42
C ASP A 582 15.38 2.70 -30.12
N TYR A 583 14.82 3.59 -29.34
CA TYR A 583 15.42 4.08 -28.11
C TYR A 583 15.13 3.11 -26.97
N LEU A 584 16.09 2.22 -26.69
CA LEU A 584 15.97 1.27 -25.59
C LEU A 584 16.01 1.98 -24.22
N ILE A 585 15.48 1.34 -23.20
CA ILE A 585 15.41 1.91 -21.84
C ILE A 585 16.79 2.25 -21.28
N SER A 586 17.81 1.47 -21.62
CA SER A 586 19.21 1.67 -21.25
C SER A 586 19.80 2.95 -21.86
N HIS A 587 19.55 3.19 -23.15
CA HIS A 587 19.99 4.40 -23.83
C HIS A 587 19.32 5.65 -23.25
N HIS A 588 18.01 5.59 -22.99
CA HIS A 588 17.31 6.70 -22.35
C HIS A 588 17.84 6.99 -20.95
N ALA A 589 18.09 5.95 -20.16
CA ALA A 589 18.65 6.11 -18.83
C ALA A 589 20.06 6.72 -18.87
N ALA A 590 20.92 6.26 -19.79
CA ALA A 590 22.26 6.82 -19.99
C ALA A 590 22.22 8.28 -20.48
N GLN A 591 21.29 8.63 -21.39
CA GLN A 591 21.10 10.02 -21.79
C GLN A 591 20.69 10.91 -20.61
N LYS A 592 19.82 10.45 -19.72
CA LYS A 592 19.43 11.18 -18.50
C LYS A 592 20.61 11.39 -17.54
N VAL A 593 21.64 10.53 -17.54
CA VAL A 593 22.89 10.78 -16.84
C VAL A 593 23.65 11.94 -17.49
N LYS A 594 23.74 11.97 -18.81
CA LYS A 594 24.34 13.08 -19.58
C LYS A 594 23.63 14.40 -19.31
N ASP A 595 22.31 14.36 -19.14
CA ASP A 595 21.49 15.53 -18.76
C ASP A 595 21.57 15.91 -17.27
N LEU A 596 22.42 15.22 -16.50
CA LEU A 596 22.65 15.44 -15.06
C LEU A 596 21.37 15.27 -14.21
N VAL A 597 20.43 14.43 -14.64
CA VAL A 597 19.20 14.11 -13.93
C VAL A 597 19.41 12.99 -12.93
N PHE A 598 20.16 11.96 -13.33
CA PHE A 598 20.44 10.78 -12.50
C PHE A 598 21.94 10.59 -12.27
N PRO A 599 22.35 9.98 -11.14
CA PRO A 599 23.73 9.56 -10.95
C PRO A 599 24.04 8.28 -11.74
N VAL A 600 25.28 8.12 -12.19
CA VAL A 600 25.73 6.93 -12.95
C VAL A 600 25.41 5.64 -12.20
N LYS A 601 25.74 5.58 -10.91
CA LYS A 601 25.55 4.39 -10.08
C LYS A 601 24.12 3.88 -10.07
N ASP A 602 23.14 4.74 -9.84
CA ASP A 602 21.73 4.32 -9.76
C ASP A 602 21.18 3.81 -11.10
N VAL A 603 21.63 4.42 -12.20
CA VAL A 603 21.28 3.97 -13.55
C VAL A 603 21.92 2.61 -13.83
N TYR A 604 23.20 2.48 -13.52
CA TYR A 604 23.94 1.23 -13.72
C TYR A 604 23.28 0.08 -12.95
N ASP A 605 23.11 0.23 -11.63
CA ASP A 605 22.61 -0.82 -10.75
C ASP A 605 21.16 -1.24 -11.07
N LYS A 606 20.30 -0.30 -11.53
CA LYS A 606 18.85 -0.52 -11.70
C LYS A 606 18.41 -0.79 -13.14
N ILE A 607 19.22 -0.42 -14.12
CA ILE A 607 18.86 -0.52 -15.55
C ILE A 607 19.93 -1.25 -16.34
N LEU A 608 21.19 -0.76 -16.30
CA LEU A 608 22.20 -1.18 -17.25
C LEU A 608 22.69 -2.62 -17.01
N VAL A 609 22.76 -3.05 -15.74
CA VAL A 609 23.15 -4.44 -15.39
C VAL A 609 22.17 -5.46 -15.97
N GLU A 610 20.86 -5.20 -15.91
CA GLU A 610 19.86 -6.10 -16.51
C GLU A 610 20.02 -6.19 -18.03
N GLU A 611 20.37 -5.08 -18.65
CA GLU A 611 20.53 -5.00 -20.10
C GLU A 611 21.78 -5.73 -20.61
N ILE A 612 22.91 -5.57 -19.90
CA ILE A 612 24.17 -6.28 -20.21
C ILE A 612 23.96 -7.80 -20.15
N GLN A 613 23.14 -8.29 -19.20
CA GLN A 613 22.83 -9.72 -19.07
C GLN A 613 21.94 -10.24 -20.21
N LEU A 614 21.21 -9.38 -20.90
CA LEU A 614 20.32 -9.73 -22.00
C LEU A 614 21.00 -9.59 -23.39
N SER A 615 22.13 -8.90 -23.45
CA SER A 615 22.88 -8.74 -24.71
C SER A 615 23.79 -9.95 -24.94
N PRO A 616 23.75 -10.59 -26.12
CA PRO A 616 24.74 -11.62 -26.44
C PRO A 616 26.16 -11.04 -26.38
N LYS A 617 27.08 -11.74 -25.77
CA LYS A 617 28.48 -11.29 -25.75
C LYS A 617 28.98 -11.19 -27.19
N GLU A 618 29.59 -10.08 -27.61
CA GLU A 618 30.16 -9.87 -28.96
C GLU A 618 31.10 -10.99 -29.40
N GLU A 619 31.68 -11.73 -28.46
CA GLU A 619 32.54 -12.88 -28.72
C GLU A 619 31.77 -14.09 -29.23
N GLU A 620 30.51 -14.31 -28.80
CA GLU A 620 29.65 -15.41 -29.30
C GLU A 620 29.19 -15.14 -30.73
N ILE A 621 28.85 -13.88 -31.05
CA ILE A 621 28.43 -13.49 -32.42
C ILE A 621 29.57 -13.65 -33.41
N LYS A 622 30.83 -13.35 -33.03
CA LYS A 622 32.00 -13.56 -33.87
C LYS A 622 32.37 -15.04 -34.04
N ALA A 623 32.02 -15.90 -33.07
CA ALA A 623 32.23 -17.34 -33.18
C ALA A 623 31.16 -18.03 -34.06
N GLU A 624 29.89 -17.62 -33.97
CA GLU A 624 28.82 -18.15 -34.85
C GLU A 624 29.01 -17.76 -36.33
N GLN A 625 29.54 -16.56 -36.61
CA GLN A 625 29.88 -16.14 -37.99
C GLN A 625 31.06 -16.90 -38.62
N LYS A 626 31.87 -17.60 -37.80
CA LYS A 626 33.01 -18.42 -38.27
C LYS A 626 32.70 -19.92 -38.40
N GLY A 627 31.51 -20.37 -38.01
CA GLY A 627 31.14 -21.78 -38.07
C GLY A 627 31.93 -22.71 -37.15
N GLU A 628 32.59 -22.18 -36.14
CA GLU A 628 33.34 -22.92 -35.10
C GLU A 628 32.47 -23.09 -33.87
N THR A 629 32.10 -24.31 -33.56
CA THR A 629 31.50 -24.69 -32.25
C THR A 629 32.60 -24.46 -31.18
N PRO A 630 32.39 -23.58 -30.17
CA PRO A 630 33.43 -23.34 -29.17
C PRO A 630 33.59 -24.58 -28.30
N GLN A 631 34.68 -25.29 -28.49
CA GLN A 631 35.21 -26.20 -27.47
C GLN A 631 35.77 -25.32 -26.33
N LYS A 632 35.02 -25.22 -25.23
CA LYS A 632 35.49 -24.56 -23.99
C LYS A 632 36.64 -25.38 -23.41
N THR A 633 37.88 -24.95 -23.66
CA THR A 633 39.11 -25.54 -23.13
C THR A 633 39.41 -24.89 -21.77
N GLY A 634 38.92 -25.46 -20.70
CA GLY A 634 39.24 -25.07 -19.32
C GLY A 634 38.76 -26.13 -18.34
N ALA A 635 39.32 -26.15 -17.13
CA ALA A 635 38.83 -27.03 -16.06
C ALA A 635 37.34 -26.72 -15.76
N PRO A 636 36.47 -27.77 -15.61
CA PRO A 636 35.06 -27.54 -15.29
C PRO A 636 34.88 -26.76 -13.99
N ARG A 637 34.00 -25.75 -14.01
CA ARG A 637 33.75 -24.85 -12.90
C ARG A 637 32.56 -25.34 -12.07
N ILE A 638 32.80 -25.54 -10.79
CA ILE A 638 31.81 -26.07 -9.84
C ILE A 638 31.57 -25.04 -8.74
N LEU A 639 30.28 -24.70 -8.50
CA LEU A 639 29.87 -23.87 -7.35
C LEU A 639 29.43 -24.80 -6.22
N VAL A 640 30.00 -24.65 -5.04
CA VAL A 640 29.61 -25.35 -3.82
C VAL A 640 28.88 -24.37 -2.90
N VAL A 641 27.63 -24.67 -2.59
CA VAL A 641 26.75 -23.84 -1.74
C VAL A 641 26.45 -24.63 -0.48
N GLU A 642 27.03 -24.22 0.62
CA GLU A 642 27.01 -24.95 1.90
C GLU A 642 27.24 -23.93 3.02
N ASP A 643 26.41 -23.94 4.07
CA ASP A 643 26.52 -22.99 5.19
C ASP A 643 27.51 -23.45 6.27
N ASP A 644 27.83 -24.75 6.31
CA ASP A 644 28.86 -25.31 7.20
C ASP A 644 30.25 -25.19 6.57
N GLU A 645 31.14 -24.39 7.18
CA GLU A 645 32.49 -24.12 6.67
C GLU A 645 33.34 -25.38 6.57
N ASP A 646 33.20 -26.37 7.46
CA ASP A 646 33.96 -27.59 7.44
C ASP A 646 33.57 -28.48 6.26
N ASN A 647 32.24 -28.62 5.99
CA ASN A 647 31.73 -29.33 4.83
C ASN A 647 32.14 -28.61 3.53
N GLN A 648 32.00 -27.30 3.49
CA GLN A 648 32.42 -26.48 2.35
C GLN A 648 33.86 -26.68 2.00
N LEU A 649 34.76 -26.65 3.01
CA LEU A 649 36.20 -26.86 2.84
C LEU A 649 36.49 -28.29 2.40
N LEU A 650 35.82 -29.29 2.97
CA LEU A 650 35.99 -30.70 2.61
C LEU A 650 35.64 -30.94 1.14
N ILE A 651 34.48 -30.51 0.70
CA ILE A 651 33.98 -30.67 -0.67
C ILE A 651 34.93 -29.98 -1.65
N SER A 652 35.29 -28.73 -1.35
CA SER A 652 36.19 -27.92 -2.19
C SER A 652 37.54 -28.57 -2.35
N ARG A 653 38.14 -29.11 -1.27
CA ARG A 653 39.44 -29.82 -1.34
C ARG A 653 39.37 -31.07 -2.19
N ILE A 654 38.29 -31.88 -2.05
CA ILE A 654 38.10 -33.10 -2.84
C ILE A 654 38.00 -32.77 -4.33
N LEU A 655 37.25 -31.75 -4.70
CA LEU A 655 37.03 -31.37 -6.09
C LEU A 655 38.25 -30.68 -6.72
N THR A 656 38.90 -29.74 -6.00
CA THR A 656 40.10 -29.08 -6.48
C THR A 656 41.25 -30.08 -6.69
N ALA A 657 41.40 -31.12 -5.84
CA ALA A 657 42.38 -32.17 -6.00
C ALA A 657 42.16 -33.04 -7.27
N GLN A 658 40.97 -32.96 -7.91
CA GLN A 658 40.66 -33.60 -9.17
C GLN A 658 40.74 -32.68 -10.39
N GLY A 659 41.23 -31.43 -10.18
CA GLY A 659 41.44 -30.47 -11.25
C GLY A 659 40.22 -29.64 -11.61
N TYR A 660 39.16 -29.63 -10.80
CA TYR A 660 37.99 -28.75 -10.99
C TYR A 660 38.30 -27.34 -10.47
N ASP A 661 37.77 -26.33 -11.15
CA ASP A 661 37.75 -24.94 -10.67
C ASP A 661 36.55 -24.75 -9.73
N VAL A 662 36.83 -24.59 -8.42
CA VAL A 662 35.78 -24.59 -7.39
C VAL A 662 35.61 -23.18 -6.81
N SER A 663 34.41 -22.67 -6.88
CA SER A 663 33.95 -21.48 -6.14
C SER A 663 33.01 -21.90 -5.01
N VAL A 664 32.97 -21.12 -3.93
CA VAL A 664 32.14 -21.43 -2.75
C VAL A 664 31.19 -20.29 -2.43
N ALA A 665 30.02 -20.62 -1.88
CA ALA A 665 28.98 -19.70 -1.39
C ALA A 665 28.46 -20.20 -0.04
N GLY A 666 28.21 -19.31 0.91
CA GLY A 666 27.73 -19.67 2.25
C GLY A 666 26.23 -19.87 2.34
N ASP A 667 25.46 -19.37 1.38
CA ASP A 667 24.02 -19.54 1.29
C ASP A 667 23.52 -19.34 -0.16
N GLY A 668 22.19 -19.46 -0.35
CA GLY A 668 21.59 -19.30 -1.66
C GLY A 668 21.67 -17.88 -2.22
N ILE A 669 21.82 -16.84 -1.38
CA ILE A 669 21.99 -15.44 -1.84
C ILE A 669 23.40 -15.26 -2.42
N ASP A 670 24.41 -15.73 -1.71
CA ASP A 670 25.81 -15.72 -2.18
C ASP A 670 25.96 -16.53 -3.46
N ALA A 671 25.26 -17.66 -3.55
CA ALA A 671 25.21 -18.47 -4.77
C ALA A 671 24.61 -17.71 -5.96
N LEU A 672 23.51 -16.97 -5.77
CA LEU A 672 22.94 -16.13 -6.82
C LEU A 672 23.86 -14.99 -7.25
N MET A 673 24.61 -14.41 -6.31
CA MET A 673 25.63 -13.41 -6.63
C MET A 673 26.78 -14.02 -7.44
N ALA A 674 27.24 -15.21 -7.08
CA ALA A 674 28.29 -15.92 -7.83
C ALA A 674 27.81 -16.30 -9.24
N LEU A 675 26.56 -16.77 -9.37
CA LEU A 675 25.92 -17.11 -10.64
C LEU A 675 25.70 -15.88 -11.54
N GLY A 676 25.57 -14.69 -10.95
CA GLY A 676 25.50 -13.43 -11.68
C GLY A 676 26.85 -12.95 -12.23
N THR A 677 27.96 -13.48 -11.74
CA THR A 677 29.33 -13.05 -12.12
C THR A 677 30.09 -14.08 -12.95
N LYS A 678 29.77 -15.36 -12.80
CA LYS A 678 30.45 -16.47 -13.46
C LYS A 678 29.47 -17.55 -13.87
N GLU A 679 29.75 -18.23 -14.99
CA GLU A 679 29.08 -19.46 -15.36
C GLU A 679 29.69 -20.65 -14.65
N PHE A 680 28.86 -21.57 -14.22
CA PHE A 680 29.27 -22.83 -13.59
C PHE A 680 28.74 -24.01 -14.39
N ASP A 681 29.53 -25.06 -14.44
CA ASP A 681 29.20 -26.31 -15.14
C ASP A 681 28.40 -27.27 -14.29
N LEU A 682 28.45 -27.06 -12.96
CA LEU A 682 27.68 -27.80 -11.96
C LEU A 682 27.57 -26.98 -10.68
N ILE A 683 26.42 -27.08 -10.02
CA ILE A 683 26.17 -26.50 -8.70
C ILE A 683 25.89 -27.65 -7.73
N LEU A 684 26.61 -27.66 -6.60
CA LEU A 684 26.35 -28.55 -5.47
C LEU A 684 25.77 -27.70 -4.36
N SER A 685 24.52 -27.89 -3.97
CA SER A 685 23.84 -27.05 -2.98
C SER A 685 23.30 -27.90 -1.83
N ASP A 686 23.56 -27.48 -0.59
CA ASP A 686 22.75 -27.96 0.53
C ASP A 686 21.29 -27.48 0.36
N ILE A 687 20.38 -28.28 0.90
CA ILE A 687 18.96 -27.96 0.94
C ILE A 687 18.67 -26.94 2.05
N ASN A 688 19.20 -27.20 3.25
CA ASN A 688 18.86 -26.43 4.45
C ASN A 688 19.96 -25.40 4.76
N MET A 689 19.81 -24.20 4.26
CA MET A 689 20.75 -23.08 4.48
C MET A 689 20.01 -21.83 4.99
N PRO A 690 20.68 -20.95 5.74
CA PRO A 690 20.10 -19.68 6.16
C PRO A 690 19.79 -18.76 4.96
N ASN A 691 18.97 -17.74 5.18
CA ASN A 691 18.58 -16.70 4.23
C ASN A 691 17.82 -17.21 3.00
N LEU A 692 18.42 -18.09 2.18
CA LEU A 692 17.81 -18.69 1.00
C LEU A 692 18.17 -20.17 0.92
N ASP A 693 17.17 -21.03 1.08
CA ASP A 693 17.34 -22.50 1.01
C ASP A 693 17.59 -23.00 -0.42
N GLY A 694 18.11 -24.23 -0.53
CA GLY A 694 18.48 -24.80 -1.82
C GLY A 694 17.33 -25.02 -2.79
N PHE A 695 16.09 -25.29 -2.32
CA PHE A 695 14.92 -25.41 -3.18
C PHE A 695 14.53 -24.07 -3.79
N LYS A 696 14.53 -23.01 -3.00
CA LYS A 696 14.30 -21.66 -3.50
C LYS A 696 15.38 -21.17 -4.43
N LEU A 697 16.65 -21.55 -4.17
CA LEU A 697 17.74 -21.28 -5.10
C LEU A 697 17.46 -21.89 -6.47
N LEU A 698 17.08 -23.17 -6.53
CA LEU A 698 16.73 -23.86 -7.79
C LEU A 698 15.50 -23.23 -8.47
N GLU A 699 14.49 -22.88 -7.69
CA GLU A 699 13.30 -22.21 -8.21
C GLU A 699 13.63 -20.86 -8.85
N ILE A 700 14.47 -20.06 -8.20
CA ILE A 700 14.94 -18.76 -8.74
C ILE A 700 15.83 -18.96 -9.97
N MET A 701 16.71 -20.00 -9.96
CA MET A 701 17.50 -20.35 -11.14
C MET A 701 16.60 -20.69 -12.34
N ASN A 702 15.56 -21.51 -12.13
CA ASN A 702 14.58 -21.86 -13.16
C ASN A 702 13.80 -20.64 -13.65
N GLN A 703 13.37 -19.76 -12.73
CA GLN A 703 12.68 -18.51 -13.09
C GLN A 703 13.58 -17.55 -13.86
N LYS A 704 14.89 -17.55 -13.56
CA LYS A 704 15.88 -16.71 -14.23
C LYS A 704 16.48 -17.37 -15.49
N GLY A 705 16.10 -18.61 -15.81
CA GLY A 705 16.62 -19.33 -16.97
C GLY A 705 18.10 -19.73 -16.87
N ILE A 706 18.65 -19.85 -15.64
CA ILE A 706 20.03 -20.27 -15.43
C ILE A 706 20.11 -21.77 -15.70
N GLN A 707 20.83 -22.16 -16.75
CA GLN A 707 20.92 -23.53 -17.27
C GLN A 707 21.93 -24.42 -16.54
N ALA A 708 22.60 -23.92 -15.50
CA ALA A 708 23.59 -24.72 -14.76
C ALA A 708 22.90 -25.87 -14.02
N PRO A 709 23.33 -27.14 -14.22
CA PRO A 709 22.76 -28.26 -13.52
C PRO A 709 23.03 -28.15 -12.02
N LEU A 710 22.00 -28.44 -11.20
CA LEU A 710 22.11 -28.41 -9.74
C LEU A 710 21.90 -29.81 -9.16
N MET A 711 22.79 -30.19 -8.23
CA MET A 711 22.72 -31.41 -7.44
C MET A 711 22.62 -31.03 -5.97
N PHE A 712 21.64 -31.61 -5.26
CA PHE A 712 21.46 -31.36 -3.85
C PHE A 712 22.37 -32.20 -2.94
N LEU A 713 22.81 -31.59 -1.85
CA LEU A 713 23.45 -32.23 -0.70
C LEU A 713 22.40 -32.34 0.41
N THR A 714 22.08 -33.53 0.92
CA THR A 714 21.01 -33.69 1.90
C THR A 714 21.45 -34.50 3.11
N ALA A 715 21.06 -34.06 4.32
CA ALA A 715 21.33 -34.76 5.57
C ALA A 715 20.34 -35.90 5.84
N ARG A 716 19.11 -35.81 5.31
CA ARG A 716 18.06 -36.85 5.42
C ARG A 716 17.52 -37.23 4.04
N ALA A 717 17.26 -38.48 3.82
CA ALA A 717 16.47 -38.95 2.70
C ALA A 717 15.01 -39.02 3.18
N ASP A 718 14.32 -37.88 3.27
CA ASP A 718 12.87 -37.89 3.30
C ASP A 718 12.44 -38.00 1.83
N GLU A 719 11.69 -39.09 1.50
CA GLU A 719 11.21 -39.36 0.13
C GLU A 719 10.46 -38.14 -0.46
N GLU A 720 9.84 -37.32 0.39
CA GLU A 720 9.13 -36.13 0.00
C GLU A 720 10.07 -35.01 -0.52
N ASP A 721 11.24 -34.81 0.09
CA ASP A 721 12.23 -33.81 -0.35
C ASP A 721 12.92 -34.23 -1.66
N GLU A 722 13.16 -35.51 -1.85
CA GLU A 722 13.75 -36.07 -3.08
C GLU A 722 12.77 -35.92 -4.26
N VAL A 723 11.49 -36.22 -4.07
CA VAL A 723 10.44 -36.04 -5.07
C VAL A 723 10.27 -34.57 -5.44
N LYS A 724 10.18 -33.69 -4.44
CA LYS A 724 10.03 -32.23 -4.65
C LYS A 724 11.17 -31.62 -5.45
N GLY A 725 12.39 -31.98 -5.18
CA GLY A 725 13.51 -31.39 -5.91
C GLY A 725 13.67 -31.96 -7.32
N LEU A 726 13.31 -33.23 -7.56
CA LEU A 726 13.25 -33.77 -8.92
C LEU A 726 12.14 -33.10 -9.75
N GLU A 727 10.98 -32.81 -9.14
CA GLU A 727 9.91 -32.02 -9.78
C GLU A 727 10.35 -30.58 -10.12
N LEU A 728 11.19 -29.99 -9.29
CA LEU A 728 11.80 -28.68 -9.56
C LEU A 728 12.92 -28.69 -10.59
N GLY A 729 13.39 -29.87 -11.02
CA GLY A 729 14.40 -30.03 -12.05
C GLY A 729 15.84 -30.20 -11.54
N ALA A 730 16.04 -30.61 -10.29
CA ALA A 730 17.35 -31.01 -9.80
C ALA A 730 17.90 -32.20 -10.59
N MET A 731 19.21 -32.19 -10.88
CA MET A 731 19.86 -33.23 -11.68
C MET A 731 20.10 -34.52 -10.89
N ASP A 732 20.47 -34.44 -9.63
CA ASP A 732 20.77 -35.57 -8.76
C ASP A 732 20.80 -35.15 -7.27
N TYR A 733 20.96 -36.13 -6.36
CA TYR A 733 21.09 -35.94 -4.91
C TYR A 733 22.30 -36.66 -4.37
N LEU A 734 22.99 -36.04 -3.39
CA LEU A 734 24.09 -36.69 -2.66
C LEU A 734 23.83 -36.64 -1.17
N LYS A 735 23.81 -37.82 -0.53
CA LYS A 735 23.51 -37.96 0.90
C LYS A 735 24.74 -37.64 1.76
N LYS A 736 24.55 -36.79 2.78
CA LYS A 736 25.53 -36.56 3.85
C LYS A 736 25.53 -37.75 4.86
N PRO A 737 26.68 -38.21 5.43
CA PRO A 737 28.01 -37.63 5.26
C PRO A 737 28.61 -37.91 3.88
N ILE A 738 29.25 -36.90 3.30
CA ILE A 738 29.77 -36.94 1.92
C ILE A 738 30.99 -37.90 1.83
N LYS A 739 30.80 -38.96 1.06
CA LYS A 739 31.88 -39.89 0.76
C LYS A 739 32.61 -39.49 -0.53
N LYS A 740 33.93 -39.37 -0.49
CA LYS A 740 34.78 -38.90 -1.60
C LYS A 740 34.44 -39.57 -2.93
N ASP A 741 34.38 -40.93 -2.94
CA ASP A 741 34.18 -41.69 -4.17
C ASP A 741 32.75 -41.47 -4.74
N ALA A 742 31.73 -41.36 -3.87
CA ALA A 742 30.34 -41.09 -4.27
C ALA A 742 30.20 -39.68 -4.86
N LEU A 743 30.83 -38.67 -4.24
CA LEU A 743 30.87 -37.29 -4.75
C LEU A 743 31.50 -37.24 -6.14
N LEU A 744 32.68 -37.77 -6.29
CA LEU A 744 33.44 -37.72 -7.56
C LEU A 744 32.72 -38.46 -8.68
N MET A 745 32.13 -39.62 -8.41
CA MET A 745 31.37 -40.37 -9.41
C MET A 745 30.15 -39.62 -9.88
N ARG A 746 29.39 -38.99 -8.98
CA ARG A 746 28.17 -38.27 -9.33
C ARG A 746 28.53 -36.96 -10.05
N VAL A 747 29.51 -36.20 -9.59
CA VAL A 747 30.04 -34.98 -10.26
C VAL A 747 30.47 -35.31 -11.69
N LYS A 748 31.26 -36.36 -11.89
CA LYS A 748 31.71 -36.78 -13.23
C LYS A 748 30.51 -37.16 -14.12
N ARG A 749 29.51 -37.86 -13.58
CA ARG A 749 28.28 -38.22 -14.33
C ARG A 749 27.44 -37.00 -14.68
N ALA A 750 27.35 -36.02 -13.79
CA ALA A 750 26.66 -34.78 -14.00
C ALA A 750 27.29 -33.94 -15.12
N LEU A 751 28.63 -33.80 -15.09
CA LEU A 751 29.40 -33.08 -16.11
C LEU A 751 29.34 -33.76 -17.49
N VAL A 752 29.35 -35.09 -17.57
CA VAL A 752 29.15 -35.82 -18.84
C VAL A 752 27.76 -35.58 -19.42
N ARG A 753 26.70 -35.55 -18.61
CA ARG A 753 25.33 -35.27 -19.05
C ARG A 753 25.14 -33.82 -19.49
N SER A 754 25.91 -32.90 -18.99
CA SER A 754 25.92 -31.48 -19.39
C SER A 754 26.84 -31.20 -20.61
N GLY A 755 27.42 -32.24 -21.26
CA GLY A 755 28.25 -32.12 -22.47
C GLY A 755 29.68 -31.70 -22.21
N ARG A 756 30.20 -31.84 -20.98
CA ARG A 756 31.53 -31.42 -20.57
C ARG A 756 32.36 -32.50 -19.83
N GLY A 757 32.07 -33.74 -20.06
CA GLY A 757 32.81 -34.88 -19.48
C GLY A 757 33.90 -35.44 -20.38
#